data_baca01b213d4337b11ff66bcdf0fdab8
#
_entry.id   baca01b213d4337b11ff66bcdf0fdab8
#
_cell.length_a   1.000
_cell.length_b   1.000
_cell.length_c   1.000
_cell.angle_alpha   90.00
_cell.angle_beta   90.00
_cell.angle_gamma   90.00
#
_symmetry.space_group_name_H-M   'P 1'
#
loop_
_entity.id
_entity.type
_entity.pdbx_description
1 polymer ?
#
loop_
_entity_poly.entity_id
_entity_poly.type
_entity_poly.pdbx_seq_one_letter_code
_entity_poly.pdbx_strand_id
1 'polypeptide(L)'
;MLRSTTFTRSFHSSRAWLKGQNLTEKIVQSYAVNLPEGKVVHSGDYVSIKPAHCMSHDNSWPVALKFMGLGATKIKNPSQIVNTLDHDIQNKSEKNLTKYKNIENFAKKHHIDHYPAGRGIGHQIMIEEGYAFPLNMTVASDSHSNTYGGMGSLGTPIVRTDAAAIWATGQTWWQIPPVAQVELKGQLPQGVSGKDIIVALCGLFNNDQVLNHAIEFTGDSLNALPIDHRLTIANMTTEWGALSGLFPVDKTLIDWYKNRLQKLGTNNHPRINPKTIRALEEKAKILKADKDAHYAKKLIIDLATLTHYVSGPNSVKVSNTVQDLSQQDIKINKAYLVSCTNSRLSDLQSAADVVCPTGDLNKVNKVAPGVEFYVAAASSEIEADARKSGAWEKLLKAGCIPLPSGCGPCIGLGAGLLEPGEVGISATNRNFKGRMGSKDALAYLASPAVVAASAVLGKISSPAEVLSTSEIPFSGVKTEIIENPVVEEEVNAQTEAPKQSVEILEGFPREFSGELVLCDADNINTDGIYPGKYTYQDDVPKEKMAQVCMENYDAEFRTKVHPGDIVVSGFNFGTGSSREQAATALLAKGINLVVSGSFGNIFSRNSINNALLTLEIPALIKKLREKYQGAPKELTRRTGWFLKWDVADAKVVVTE
;
A
#
# COMPACT_ATOMS: atom_id res chain seq x y z
N MET A 1 21.66 0.15 -44.13
CA MET A 1 22.38 -0.61 -43.09
C MET A 1 21.52 -0.59 -41.83
N LEU A 2 20.91 -1.71 -41.48
CA LEU A 2 20.17 -1.85 -40.23
C LEU A 2 21.18 -1.77 -39.07
N ARG A 3 21.02 -0.75 -38.21
CA ARG A 3 21.80 -0.65 -36.98
C ARG A 3 21.14 -1.54 -35.92
N SER A 4 21.82 -2.59 -35.48
CA SER A 4 21.39 -3.42 -34.36
C SER A 4 22.06 -2.90 -33.07
N THR A 5 21.28 -2.71 -32.01
CA THR A 5 21.81 -2.41 -30.69
C THR A 5 21.54 -3.60 -29.77
N THR A 6 22.59 -4.15 -29.20
CA THR A 6 22.53 -5.31 -28.30
C THR A 6 22.58 -4.83 -26.86
N PHE A 7 21.61 -5.24 -26.02
CA PHE A 7 21.60 -5.03 -24.58
C PHE A 7 21.86 -6.36 -23.89
N THR A 8 22.97 -6.46 -23.16
CA THR A 8 23.28 -7.62 -22.31
C THR A 8 23.19 -7.21 -20.85
N ARG A 9 22.35 -7.86 -20.07
CA ARG A 9 22.31 -7.73 -18.60
C ARG A 9 22.95 -8.97 -18.01
N SER A 10 24.11 -8.82 -17.38
CA SER A 10 24.71 -9.88 -16.57
C SER A 10 23.94 -10.01 -15.28
N PHE A 11 23.31 -11.15 -15.04
CA PHE A 11 22.83 -11.48 -13.70
C PHE A 11 24.05 -11.83 -12.85
N HIS A 12 24.53 -10.86 -12.08
CA HIS A 12 25.55 -11.11 -11.09
C HIS A 12 24.88 -11.52 -9.77
N SER A 13 25.14 -12.72 -9.33
CA SER A 13 25.03 -13.04 -7.91
C SER A 13 26.17 -12.29 -7.21
N SER A 14 25.90 -11.07 -6.76
CA SER A 14 26.85 -10.33 -5.95
C SER A 14 27.18 -11.14 -4.70
N ARG A 15 28.44 -11.48 -4.48
CA ARG A 15 28.98 -11.94 -3.19
C ARG A 15 28.91 -10.82 -2.15
N ALA A 16 27.69 -10.43 -1.77
CA ALA A 16 27.45 -9.61 -0.57
C ALA A 16 27.52 -10.50 0.70
N TRP A 17 28.61 -11.27 0.84
CA TRP A 17 28.73 -12.37 1.80
C TRP A 17 29.18 -11.95 3.19
N LEU A 18 29.21 -10.64 3.52
CA LEU A 18 29.74 -10.17 4.82
C LEU A 18 28.93 -9.04 5.46
N LYS A 19 27.75 -8.72 4.97
CA LYS A 19 26.90 -7.70 5.61
C LYS A 19 25.89 -8.36 6.52
N GLY A 20 25.70 -7.81 7.72
CA GLY A 20 24.66 -8.25 8.64
C GLY A 20 23.28 -8.01 8.08
N GLN A 21 22.30 -8.76 8.57
CA GLN A 21 20.89 -8.64 8.16
C GLN A 21 20.22 -7.48 8.88
N ASN A 22 19.37 -6.74 8.15
CA ASN A 22 18.39 -5.84 8.75
C ASN A 22 17.22 -6.62 9.36
N LEU A 23 16.31 -5.94 10.05
CA LEU A 23 15.19 -6.62 10.73
C LEU A 23 14.23 -7.28 9.76
N THR A 24 13.96 -6.65 8.61
CA THR A 24 13.12 -7.19 7.52
C THR A 24 13.66 -8.52 7.03
N GLU A 25 14.95 -8.58 6.69
CA GLU A 25 15.62 -9.80 6.23
C GLU A 25 15.57 -10.91 7.29
N LYS A 26 15.78 -10.59 8.57
CA LYS A 26 15.68 -11.54 9.68
C LYS A 26 14.29 -12.11 9.89
N ILE A 27 13.27 -11.26 9.76
CA ILE A 27 11.87 -11.74 9.80
C ILE A 27 11.63 -12.66 8.61
N VAL A 28 12.00 -12.27 7.39
CA VAL A 28 11.84 -13.12 6.20
C VAL A 28 12.58 -14.45 6.35
N GLN A 29 13.83 -14.43 6.84
CA GLN A 29 14.61 -15.64 7.14
C GLN A 29 13.83 -16.63 8.02
N SER A 30 13.07 -16.09 9.00
CA SER A 30 12.27 -16.92 9.93
C SER A 30 11.01 -17.52 9.28
N TYR A 31 10.55 -16.97 8.16
CA TYR A 31 9.34 -17.40 7.44
C TYR A 31 9.65 -18.02 6.07
N ALA A 32 10.89 -17.95 5.62
CA ALA A 32 11.34 -18.61 4.40
C ALA A 32 11.38 -20.13 4.59
N VAL A 33 10.96 -20.85 3.56
CA VAL A 33 10.93 -22.33 3.55
C VAL A 33 11.75 -22.85 2.38
N ASN A 34 12.23 -24.09 2.50
CA ASN A 34 13.03 -24.77 1.47
C ASN A 34 14.33 -24.04 1.11
N LEU A 35 14.91 -23.30 2.07
CA LEU A 35 16.22 -22.70 1.87
C LEU A 35 17.31 -23.77 1.88
N PRO A 36 18.36 -23.64 1.04
CA PRO A 36 19.56 -24.44 1.16
C PRO A 36 20.19 -24.29 2.57
N GLU A 37 20.85 -25.34 3.04
CA GLU A 37 21.54 -25.32 4.34
C GLU A 37 22.55 -24.17 4.41
N GLY A 38 22.52 -23.39 5.47
CA GLY A 38 23.40 -22.24 5.69
C GLY A 38 23.06 -20.99 4.85
N LYS A 39 22.01 -21.00 4.01
CA LYS A 39 21.61 -19.82 3.24
C LYS A 39 21.08 -18.72 4.18
N VAL A 40 21.75 -17.58 4.17
CA VAL A 40 21.28 -16.32 4.74
C VAL A 40 20.64 -15.51 3.63
N VAL A 41 19.42 -15.02 3.88
CA VAL A 41 18.66 -14.27 2.86
C VAL A 41 18.94 -12.77 2.95
N HIS A 42 18.97 -12.10 1.79
CA HIS A 42 19.21 -10.67 1.67
C HIS A 42 18.27 -10.04 0.63
N SER A 43 18.23 -8.72 0.63
CA SER A 43 17.53 -7.94 -0.40
C SER A 43 17.93 -8.41 -1.81
N GLY A 44 16.92 -8.61 -2.67
CA GLY A 44 17.07 -9.17 -4.01
C GLY A 44 16.83 -10.67 -4.12
N ASP A 45 16.94 -11.44 -3.02
CA ASP A 45 16.66 -12.88 -3.04
C ASP A 45 15.17 -13.16 -3.29
N TYR A 46 14.90 -14.17 -4.11
CA TYR A 46 13.58 -14.78 -4.26
C TYR A 46 13.47 -15.98 -3.32
N VAL A 47 12.45 -15.97 -2.48
CA VAL A 47 12.23 -17.02 -1.47
C VAL A 47 10.80 -17.50 -1.49
N SER A 48 10.57 -18.75 -1.11
CA SER A 48 9.25 -19.23 -0.74
C SER A 48 9.01 -18.90 0.73
N ILE A 49 7.90 -18.23 1.04
CA ILE A 49 7.53 -17.86 2.39
C ILE A 49 6.25 -18.58 2.84
N LYS A 50 6.21 -18.91 4.12
CA LYS A 50 5.01 -19.41 4.80
C LYS A 50 4.57 -18.36 5.83
N PRO A 51 3.78 -17.33 5.44
CA PRO A 51 3.39 -16.27 6.36
C PRO A 51 2.61 -16.81 7.56
N ALA A 52 2.66 -16.09 8.68
CA ALA A 52 1.90 -16.46 9.88
C ALA A 52 0.40 -16.44 9.59
N HIS A 53 -0.06 -15.36 8.97
CA HIS A 53 -1.46 -15.20 8.59
C HIS A 53 -1.59 -14.56 7.20
N CYS A 54 -2.71 -14.88 6.54
CA CYS A 54 -3.12 -14.34 5.25
C CYS A 54 -4.56 -13.85 5.36
N MET A 55 -4.77 -12.54 5.28
CA MET A 55 -6.10 -11.93 5.32
C MET A 55 -6.62 -11.67 3.91
N SER A 56 -7.91 -11.87 3.72
CA SER A 56 -8.68 -11.37 2.59
C SER A 56 -9.98 -10.71 3.07
N HIS A 57 -10.46 -9.73 2.32
CA HIS A 57 -11.66 -8.97 2.63
C HIS A 57 -12.84 -9.38 1.72
N ASP A 58 -13.66 -8.44 1.26
CA ASP A 58 -14.75 -8.70 0.30
C ASP A 58 -14.29 -9.39 -0.99
N ASN A 59 -12.97 -9.42 -1.25
CA ASN A 59 -12.35 -10.18 -2.33
C ASN A 59 -12.12 -11.67 -2.01
N SER A 60 -12.53 -12.14 -0.83
CA SER A 60 -12.40 -13.56 -0.43
C SER A 60 -13.14 -14.49 -1.39
N TRP A 61 -14.27 -14.05 -1.98
CA TRP A 61 -14.97 -14.88 -2.96
C TRP A 61 -14.17 -15.05 -4.26
N PRO A 62 -13.66 -14.01 -4.92
CA PRO A 62 -12.70 -14.16 -6.02
C PRO A 62 -11.47 -15.02 -5.69
N VAL A 63 -10.91 -14.94 -4.46
CA VAL A 63 -9.82 -15.82 -4.02
C VAL A 63 -10.29 -17.28 -3.95
N ALA A 64 -11.49 -17.54 -3.39
CA ALA A 64 -12.08 -18.87 -3.34
C ALA A 64 -12.31 -19.47 -4.74
N LEU A 65 -12.78 -18.67 -5.69
CA LEU A 65 -12.93 -19.10 -7.09
C LEU A 65 -11.59 -19.51 -7.71
N LYS A 66 -10.52 -18.73 -7.48
CA LYS A 66 -9.17 -19.09 -7.93
C LYS A 66 -8.68 -20.37 -7.25
N PHE A 67 -8.84 -20.47 -5.93
CA PHE A 67 -8.48 -21.67 -5.18
C PHE A 67 -9.15 -22.93 -5.75
N MET A 68 -10.45 -22.87 -6.02
CA MET A 68 -11.19 -23.98 -6.65
C MET A 68 -10.72 -24.22 -8.10
N GLY A 69 -10.43 -23.15 -8.85
CA GLY A 69 -9.91 -23.24 -10.22
C GLY A 69 -8.53 -23.91 -10.32
N LEU A 70 -7.73 -23.90 -9.24
CA LEU A 70 -6.49 -24.69 -9.13
C LEU A 70 -6.76 -26.19 -8.92
N GLY A 71 -8.02 -26.63 -8.83
CA GLY A 71 -8.38 -28.00 -8.47
C GLY A 71 -8.23 -28.29 -6.97
N ALA A 72 -7.97 -27.28 -6.15
CA ALA A 72 -7.83 -27.45 -4.70
C ALA A 72 -9.20 -27.61 -4.04
N THR A 73 -9.33 -28.60 -3.16
CA THR A 73 -10.59 -28.93 -2.45
C THR A 73 -10.49 -28.73 -0.95
N LYS A 74 -9.26 -28.59 -0.41
CA LYS A 74 -9.02 -28.47 1.03
C LYS A 74 -7.99 -27.36 1.30
N ILE A 75 -8.32 -26.47 2.22
CA ILE A 75 -7.38 -25.45 2.73
C ILE A 75 -6.23 -26.15 3.47
N LYS A 76 -5.00 -25.79 3.15
CA LYS A 76 -3.79 -26.41 3.72
C LYS A 76 -3.67 -26.17 5.22
N ASN A 77 -3.89 -24.93 5.64
CA ASN A 77 -3.84 -24.53 7.05
C ASN A 77 -4.95 -23.50 7.33
N PRO A 78 -6.14 -23.92 7.79
CA PRO A 78 -7.25 -23.00 8.06
C PRO A 78 -6.91 -21.89 9.06
N SER A 79 -6.11 -22.17 10.10
CA SER A 79 -5.75 -21.17 11.12
C SER A 79 -4.81 -20.05 10.61
N GLN A 80 -4.24 -20.22 9.41
CA GLN A 80 -3.45 -19.21 8.73
C GLN A 80 -4.33 -18.16 8.03
N ILE A 81 -5.58 -18.52 7.71
CA ILE A 81 -6.46 -17.72 6.85
C ILE A 81 -7.46 -16.94 7.69
N VAL A 82 -7.65 -15.67 7.34
CA VAL A 82 -8.60 -14.76 8.00
C VAL A 82 -9.43 -14.08 6.93
N ASN A 83 -10.75 -14.19 7.01
CA ASN A 83 -11.68 -13.49 6.13
C ASN A 83 -12.42 -12.39 6.91
N THR A 84 -12.42 -11.18 6.35
CA THR A 84 -13.14 -10.02 6.91
C THR A 84 -14.06 -9.42 5.86
N LEU A 85 -15.18 -8.83 6.26
CA LEU A 85 -16.08 -8.11 5.37
C LEU A 85 -16.14 -6.65 5.78
N ASP A 86 -15.53 -5.75 4.98
CA ASP A 86 -15.33 -4.36 5.37
C ASP A 86 -15.46 -3.33 4.24
N HIS A 87 -15.42 -3.73 2.97
CA HIS A 87 -15.37 -2.80 1.86
C HIS A 87 -16.75 -2.26 1.46
N ASP A 88 -17.70 -3.14 1.15
CA ASP A 88 -19.01 -2.78 0.58
C ASP A 88 -20.19 -3.08 1.51
N ILE A 89 -19.99 -2.84 2.81
CA ILE A 89 -20.92 -3.23 3.88
C ILE A 89 -22.24 -2.46 3.86
N GLN A 90 -22.28 -1.28 3.22
CA GLN A 90 -23.49 -0.48 3.07
C GLN A 90 -24.36 -0.96 1.91
N ASN A 91 -23.81 -1.74 0.98
CA ASN A 91 -24.52 -2.28 -0.18
C ASN A 91 -25.40 -3.47 0.22
N LYS A 92 -26.72 -3.27 0.19
CA LYS A 92 -27.73 -4.27 0.53
C LYS A 92 -28.34 -4.95 -0.70
N SER A 93 -27.73 -4.80 -1.89
CA SER A 93 -28.19 -5.50 -3.08
C SER A 93 -28.13 -7.02 -2.90
N GLU A 94 -29.04 -7.74 -3.53
CA GLU A 94 -29.08 -9.20 -3.50
C GLU A 94 -27.76 -9.84 -3.95
N LYS A 95 -27.11 -9.26 -4.96
CA LYS A 95 -25.81 -9.70 -5.47
C LYS A 95 -24.73 -9.61 -4.38
N ASN A 96 -24.65 -8.50 -3.65
CA ASN A 96 -23.65 -8.31 -2.60
C ASN A 96 -23.92 -9.20 -1.38
N LEU A 97 -25.18 -9.31 -0.97
CA LEU A 97 -25.59 -10.20 0.13
C LEU A 97 -25.32 -11.66 -0.19
N THR A 98 -25.58 -12.09 -1.43
CA THR A 98 -25.26 -13.44 -1.90
C THR A 98 -23.75 -13.69 -1.88
N LYS A 99 -22.93 -12.74 -2.33
CA LYS A 99 -21.46 -12.81 -2.24
C LYS A 99 -21.01 -13.00 -0.77
N TYR A 100 -21.54 -12.21 0.17
CA TYR A 100 -21.21 -12.32 1.58
C TYR A 100 -21.58 -13.66 2.18
N LYS A 101 -22.76 -14.17 1.81
CA LYS A 101 -23.19 -15.51 2.24
C LYS A 101 -22.31 -16.62 1.68
N ASN A 102 -21.85 -16.49 0.43
CA ASN A 102 -20.92 -17.45 -0.17
C ASN A 102 -19.59 -17.46 0.58
N ILE A 103 -19.03 -16.27 0.94
CA ILE A 103 -17.81 -16.16 1.75
C ILE A 103 -17.99 -16.82 3.12
N GLU A 104 -19.09 -16.50 3.81
CA GLU A 104 -19.41 -17.09 5.12
C GLU A 104 -19.54 -18.61 5.06
N ASN A 105 -20.26 -19.14 4.08
CA ASN A 105 -20.43 -20.57 3.88
C ASN A 105 -19.12 -21.27 3.56
N PHE A 106 -18.28 -20.65 2.72
CA PHE A 106 -16.95 -21.16 2.39
C PHE A 106 -16.06 -21.19 3.65
N ALA A 107 -16.06 -20.11 4.44
CA ALA A 107 -15.29 -20.03 5.67
C ALA A 107 -15.73 -21.12 6.68
N LYS A 108 -17.03 -21.30 6.89
CA LYS A 108 -17.58 -22.36 7.74
C LYS A 108 -17.18 -23.75 7.26
N LYS A 109 -17.31 -24.03 5.96
CA LYS A 109 -16.95 -25.32 5.35
C LYS A 109 -15.47 -25.66 5.54
N HIS A 110 -14.60 -24.67 5.50
CA HIS A 110 -13.15 -24.86 5.56
C HIS A 110 -12.53 -24.50 6.91
N HIS A 111 -13.36 -24.17 7.92
CA HIS A 111 -12.93 -23.79 9.29
C HIS A 111 -11.97 -22.59 9.31
N ILE A 112 -12.23 -21.59 8.46
CA ILE A 112 -11.48 -20.32 8.39
C ILE A 112 -12.08 -19.34 9.39
N ASP A 113 -11.22 -18.57 10.05
CA ASP A 113 -11.67 -17.44 10.89
C ASP A 113 -12.35 -16.39 10.01
N HIS A 114 -13.61 -16.06 10.35
CA HIS A 114 -14.45 -15.17 9.56
C HIS A 114 -15.09 -14.08 10.43
N TYR A 115 -14.95 -12.84 9.98
CA TYR A 115 -15.50 -11.65 10.62
C TYR A 115 -16.54 -10.99 9.71
N PRO A 116 -17.83 -10.94 10.14
CA PRO A 116 -18.91 -10.43 9.32
C PRO A 116 -18.86 -8.92 9.16
N ALA A 117 -19.61 -8.41 8.18
CA ALA A 117 -19.80 -6.98 7.95
C ALA A 117 -20.28 -6.25 9.22
N GLY A 118 -19.70 -5.11 9.52
CA GLY A 118 -19.99 -4.32 10.72
C GLY A 118 -19.14 -4.67 11.96
N ARG A 119 -18.34 -5.77 11.94
CA ARG A 119 -17.38 -6.04 13.01
C ARG A 119 -16.24 -4.99 13.00
N GLY A 120 -15.82 -4.56 11.81
CA GLY A 120 -14.78 -3.58 11.64
C GLY A 120 -14.02 -3.73 10.34
N ILE A 121 -13.08 -2.82 10.13
CA ILE A 121 -12.13 -2.86 9.01
C ILE A 121 -11.14 -4.02 9.22
N GLY A 122 -10.89 -4.81 8.19
CA GLY A 122 -10.06 -6.02 8.28
C GLY A 122 -8.70 -5.79 8.91
N HIS A 123 -8.01 -4.71 8.54
CA HIS A 123 -6.71 -4.37 9.14
C HIS A 123 -6.80 -4.10 10.65
N GLN A 124 -7.88 -3.47 11.11
CA GLN A 124 -8.11 -3.23 12.53
C GLN A 124 -8.40 -4.52 13.28
N ILE A 125 -9.20 -5.42 12.68
CA ILE A 125 -9.47 -6.76 13.23
C ILE A 125 -8.18 -7.56 13.37
N MET A 126 -7.30 -7.54 12.35
CA MET A 126 -6.00 -8.23 12.39
C MET A 126 -5.12 -7.77 13.56
N ILE A 127 -5.25 -6.50 13.97
CA ILE A 127 -4.54 -5.91 15.11
C ILE A 127 -5.22 -6.29 16.42
N GLU A 128 -6.53 -6.07 16.53
CA GLU A 128 -7.31 -6.32 17.75
C GLU A 128 -7.25 -7.79 18.20
N GLU A 129 -7.31 -8.71 17.22
CA GLU A 129 -7.29 -10.14 17.45
C GLU A 129 -5.87 -10.74 17.49
N GLY A 130 -4.83 -9.92 17.32
CA GLY A 130 -3.44 -10.33 17.41
C GLY A 130 -2.95 -11.22 16.25
N TYR A 131 -3.59 -11.21 15.08
CA TYR A 131 -3.07 -11.88 13.89
C TYR A 131 -1.81 -11.21 13.37
N ALA A 132 -1.79 -9.85 13.36
CA ALA A 132 -0.61 -9.05 13.09
C ALA A 132 0.27 -8.95 14.34
N PHE A 133 0.79 -10.09 14.79
CA PHE A 133 1.62 -10.16 15.99
C PHE A 133 3.07 -9.74 15.68
N PRO A 134 3.77 -9.03 16.61
CA PRO A 134 5.12 -8.53 16.39
C PRO A 134 6.11 -9.63 15.98
N LEU A 135 7.09 -9.28 15.13
CA LEU A 135 8.11 -10.16 14.58
C LEU A 135 7.55 -11.34 13.76
N ASN A 136 6.27 -11.28 13.40
CA ASN A 136 5.68 -12.18 12.42
C ASN A 136 5.72 -11.55 11.02
N MET A 137 5.58 -12.40 10.00
CA MET A 137 5.25 -11.98 8.64
C MET A 137 3.77 -12.24 8.39
N THR A 138 3.01 -11.17 8.15
CA THR A 138 1.56 -11.22 7.94
C THR A 138 1.22 -10.57 6.60
N VAL A 139 0.49 -11.28 5.75
CA VAL A 139 0.15 -10.79 4.41
C VAL A 139 -1.36 -10.60 4.26
N ALA A 140 -1.76 -9.73 3.35
CA ALA A 140 -3.16 -9.61 2.98
C ALA A 140 -3.34 -9.29 1.50
N SER A 141 -4.45 -9.75 0.93
CA SER A 141 -4.84 -9.35 -0.43
C SER A 141 -5.49 -7.96 -0.44
N ASP A 142 -4.86 -7.04 0.26
CA ASP A 142 -5.19 -5.62 0.36
C ASP A 142 -3.93 -4.77 0.37
N SER A 143 -3.97 -3.62 -0.27
CA SER A 143 -2.80 -2.74 -0.44
C SER A 143 -2.32 -2.08 0.85
N HIS A 144 -3.15 -2.01 1.92
CA HIS A 144 -2.79 -1.40 3.20
C HIS A 144 -2.29 -2.41 4.25
N SER A 145 -1.85 -3.58 3.83
CA SER A 145 -1.18 -4.58 4.69
C SER A 145 0.06 -4.01 5.40
N ASN A 146 0.65 -2.94 4.86
CA ASN A 146 1.74 -2.19 5.49
C ASN A 146 1.40 -1.73 6.91
N THR A 147 0.10 -1.50 7.22
CA THR A 147 -0.39 -1.13 8.57
C THR A 147 0.16 -2.04 9.67
N TYR A 148 0.34 -3.32 9.40
CA TYR A 148 0.82 -4.30 10.40
C TYR A 148 2.23 -3.98 10.89
N GLY A 149 3.02 -3.24 10.10
CA GLY A 149 4.34 -2.79 10.51
C GLY A 149 4.34 -1.84 11.70
N GLY A 150 3.24 -1.10 11.94
CA GLY A 150 3.04 -0.31 13.16
C GLY A 150 2.99 -1.16 14.44
N MET A 151 2.64 -2.46 14.30
CA MET A 151 2.68 -3.47 15.35
C MET A 151 4.00 -4.26 15.36
N GLY A 152 5.01 -3.86 14.60
CA GLY A 152 6.25 -4.63 14.48
C GLY A 152 6.09 -5.98 13.77
N SER A 153 5.01 -6.18 13.03
CA SER A 153 4.80 -7.33 12.15
C SER A 153 5.16 -6.94 10.72
N LEU A 154 5.96 -7.74 10.03
CA LEU A 154 6.27 -7.47 8.61
C LEU A 154 5.01 -7.66 7.77
N GLY A 155 4.30 -6.55 7.58
CA GLY A 155 3.09 -6.47 6.76
C GLY A 155 3.44 -6.17 5.30
N THR A 156 2.94 -6.97 4.37
CA THR A 156 3.13 -6.72 2.94
C THR A 156 1.90 -7.13 2.13
N PRO A 157 1.51 -6.36 1.11
CA PRO A 157 0.40 -6.71 0.25
C PRO A 157 0.76 -7.89 -0.67
N ILE A 158 -0.23 -8.74 -0.90
CA ILE A 158 -0.20 -9.80 -1.91
C ILE A 158 -1.39 -9.68 -2.84
N VAL A 159 -1.38 -10.43 -3.94
CA VAL A 159 -2.49 -10.45 -4.88
C VAL A 159 -3.41 -11.67 -4.67
N ARG A 160 -4.58 -11.68 -5.32
CA ARG A 160 -5.59 -12.75 -5.15
C ARG A 160 -5.03 -14.14 -5.48
N THR A 161 -4.19 -14.23 -6.50
CA THR A 161 -3.55 -15.49 -6.90
C THR A 161 -2.59 -16.00 -5.83
N ASP A 162 -1.82 -15.12 -5.19
CA ASP A 162 -0.97 -15.50 -4.06
C ASP A 162 -1.79 -15.99 -2.87
N ALA A 163 -2.89 -15.29 -2.55
CA ALA A 163 -3.79 -15.71 -1.49
C ALA A 163 -4.35 -17.12 -1.77
N ALA A 164 -4.78 -17.38 -3.01
CA ALA A 164 -5.24 -18.71 -3.42
C ALA A 164 -4.13 -19.77 -3.31
N ALA A 165 -2.90 -19.44 -3.68
CA ALA A 165 -1.74 -20.30 -3.50
C ALA A 165 -1.48 -20.61 -2.01
N ILE A 166 -1.54 -19.60 -1.13
CA ILE A 166 -1.41 -19.79 0.32
C ILE A 166 -2.55 -20.68 0.85
N TRP A 167 -3.78 -20.49 0.39
CA TRP A 167 -4.91 -21.33 0.80
C TRP A 167 -4.68 -22.79 0.42
N ALA A 168 -4.15 -23.05 -0.79
CA ALA A 168 -3.91 -24.41 -1.30
C ALA A 168 -2.66 -25.07 -0.71
N THR A 169 -1.57 -24.32 -0.51
CA THR A 169 -0.25 -24.86 -0.20
C THR A 169 0.32 -24.42 1.15
N GLY A 170 -0.22 -23.36 1.75
CA GLY A 170 0.29 -22.70 2.96
C GLY A 170 1.43 -21.71 2.69
N GLN A 171 1.85 -21.52 1.44
CA GLN A 171 3.02 -20.72 1.08
C GLN A 171 2.84 -19.98 -0.24
N THR A 172 3.69 -18.97 -0.45
CA THR A 172 3.81 -18.25 -1.73
C THR A 172 5.26 -17.80 -1.92
N TRP A 173 5.61 -17.31 -3.11
CA TRP A 173 6.91 -16.71 -3.37
C TRP A 173 6.95 -15.24 -2.91
N TRP A 174 8.11 -14.73 -2.58
CA TRP A 174 8.33 -13.32 -2.32
C TRP A 174 9.76 -12.91 -2.68
N GLN A 175 9.90 -11.77 -3.33
CA GLN A 175 11.22 -11.15 -3.53
C GLN A 175 11.47 -10.18 -2.39
N ILE A 176 12.60 -10.33 -1.72
CA ILE A 176 13.01 -9.43 -0.64
C ILE A 176 13.38 -8.07 -1.26
N PRO A 177 12.63 -6.99 -0.96
CA PRO A 177 12.92 -5.69 -1.54
C PRO A 177 14.19 -5.08 -0.93
N PRO A 178 14.81 -4.08 -1.58
CA PRO A 178 15.78 -3.23 -0.91
C PRO A 178 15.13 -2.57 0.32
N VAL A 179 15.91 -2.36 1.38
CA VAL A 179 15.41 -1.78 2.63
C VAL A 179 15.94 -0.36 2.78
N ALA A 180 15.03 0.59 3.00
CA ALA A 180 15.34 1.96 3.37
C ALA A 180 15.18 2.14 4.90
N GLN A 181 16.12 2.82 5.52
CA GLN A 181 16.01 3.23 6.92
C GLN A 181 15.41 4.63 6.99
N VAL A 182 14.36 4.81 7.79
CA VAL A 182 13.77 6.14 8.07
C VAL A 182 14.01 6.47 9.55
N GLU A 183 14.89 7.42 9.81
CA GLU A 183 15.24 7.84 11.17
C GLU A 183 14.40 9.05 11.59
N LEU A 184 13.60 8.86 12.64
CA LEU A 184 12.75 9.89 13.25
C LEU A 184 13.48 10.46 14.46
N LYS A 185 13.88 11.75 14.39
CA LYS A 185 14.59 12.47 15.44
C LYS A 185 13.74 13.53 16.12
N GLY A 186 14.11 13.89 17.32
CA GLY A 186 13.47 14.99 18.05
C GLY A 186 12.09 14.67 18.59
N GLN A 187 11.52 15.60 19.34
CA GLN A 187 10.21 15.45 19.96
C GLN A 187 9.12 16.06 19.07
N LEU A 188 8.09 15.28 18.77
CA LEU A 188 6.93 15.75 18.00
C LEU A 188 6.22 16.90 18.72
N PRO A 189 5.92 18.05 18.07
CA PRO A 189 5.17 19.13 18.66
C PRO A 189 3.77 18.67 19.13
N GLN A 190 3.28 19.27 20.20
CA GLN A 190 1.95 18.97 20.73
C GLN A 190 0.87 19.23 19.67
N GLY A 191 -0.06 18.30 19.50
CA GLY A 191 -1.15 18.36 18.52
C GLY A 191 -0.79 17.79 17.15
N VAL A 192 0.50 17.71 16.79
CA VAL A 192 0.96 17.03 15.56
C VAL A 192 0.84 15.52 15.73
N SER A 193 0.42 14.84 14.68
CA SER A 193 0.08 13.42 14.73
C SER A 193 0.93 12.57 13.77
N GLY A 194 0.78 11.25 13.84
CA GLY A 194 1.37 10.34 12.86
C GLY A 194 0.92 10.60 11.43
N LYS A 195 -0.27 11.18 11.25
CA LYS A 195 -0.77 11.61 9.94
C LYS A 195 0.06 12.75 9.35
N ASP A 196 0.37 13.74 10.16
CA ASP A 196 1.19 14.87 9.74
C ASP A 196 2.61 14.40 9.37
N ILE A 197 3.18 13.45 10.15
CA ILE A 197 4.48 12.83 9.84
C ILE A 197 4.47 12.18 8.46
N ILE A 198 3.53 11.30 8.18
CA ILE A 198 3.55 10.55 6.92
C ILE A 198 3.19 11.40 5.71
N VAL A 199 2.30 12.40 5.88
CA VAL A 199 2.00 13.38 4.82
C VAL A 199 3.24 14.21 4.51
N ALA A 200 3.98 14.66 5.53
CA ALA A 200 5.25 15.36 5.35
C ALA A 200 6.29 14.48 4.64
N LEU A 201 6.46 13.22 5.06
CA LEU A 201 7.38 12.27 4.42
C LEU A 201 7.05 12.06 2.94
N CYS A 202 5.77 11.86 2.59
CA CYS A 202 5.32 11.70 1.20
C CYS A 202 5.61 12.94 0.34
N GLY A 203 5.51 14.14 0.90
CA GLY A 203 5.76 15.38 0.18
C GLY A 203 7.23 15.74 0.08
N LEU A 204 7.98 15.62 1.19
CA LEU A 204 9.40 16.01 1.28
C LEU A 204 10.32 15.03 0.53
N PHE A 205 9.99 13.74 0.53
CA PHE A 205 10.74 12.69 -0.13
C PHE A 205 9.94 12.09 -1.30
N ASN A 206 9.43 12.95 -2.19
CA ASN A 206 8.47 12.58 -3.24
C ASN A 206 9.08 12.11 -4.57
N ASN A 207 10.41 12.08 -4.71
CA ASN A 207 11.13 11.63 -5.89
C ASN A 207 11.36 10.12 -5.90
N ASP A 208 10.32 9.33 -5.61
CA ASP A 208 10.33 7.87 -5.59
C ASP A 208 11.41 7.25 -4.69
N GLN A 209 11.79 7.97 -3.61
CA GLN A 209 12.89 7.61 -2.71
C GLN A 209 12.73 6.22 -2.07
N VAL A 210 11.50 5.79 -1.83
CA VAL A 210 11.19 4.50 -1.20
C VAL A 210 10.35 3.59 -2.09
N LEU A 211 10.23 3.93 -3.38
CA LEU A 211 9.48 3.12 -4.33
C LEU A 211 10.03 1.69 -4.36
N ASN A 212 9.14 0.71 -4.19
CA ASN A 212 9.46 -0.72 -4.14
C ASN A 212 10.48 -1.12 -3.04
N HIS A 213 10.68 -0.29 -2.00
CA HIS A 213 11.48 -0.63 -0.83
C HIS A 213 10.59 -1.18 0.31
N ALA A 214 11.18 -1.93 1.22
CA ALA A 214 10.68 -2.02 2.59
C ALA A 214 11.28 -0.86 3.39
N ILE A 215 10.54 -0.34 4.38
CA ILE A 215 11.02 0.72 5.27
C ILE A 215 11.20 0.15 6.67
N GLU A 216 12.33 0.44 7.31
CA GLU A 216 12.53 0.26 8.74
C GLU A 216 12.60 1.63 9.43
N PHE A 217 11.65 1.87 10.34
CA PHE A 217 11.64 3.09 11.15
C PHE A 217 12.57 2.94 12.36
N THR A 218 13.41 3.95 12.56
CA THR A 218 14.39 4.02 13.66
C THR A 218 14.39 5.43 14.26
N GLY A 219 15.20 5.65 15.28
CA GLY A 219 15.39 6.97 15.89
C GLY A 219 14.93 7.03 17.34
N ASP A 220 15.30 8.10 18.01
CA ASP A 220 15.03 8.35 19.43
C ASP A 220 13.57 8.73 19.72
N SER A 221 12.87 9.27 18.71
CA SER A 221 11.46 9.65 18.81
C SER A 221 10.51 8.47 18.96
N LEU A 222 10.93 7.24 18.59
CA LEU A 222 10.01 6.10 18.50
C LEU A 222 9.32 5.79 19.82
N ASN A 223 10.04 5.83 20.94
CA ASN A 223 9.48 5.50 22.25
C ASN A 223 8.35 6.47 22.69
N ALA A 224 8.34 7.68 22.15
CA ALA A 224 7.32 8.68 22.41
C ALA A 224 6.12 8.60 21.44
N LEU A 225 6.24 7.87 20.33
CA LEU A 225 5.16 7.70 19.35
C LEU A 225 4.17 6.63 19.80
N PRO A 226 2.90 6.99 20.06
CA PRO A 226 1.83 6.04 20.35
C PRO A 226 1.65 5.02 19.21
N ILE A 227 1.15 3.83 19.53
CA ILE A 227 0.93 2.77 18.53
C ILE A 227 -0.01 3.22 17.42
N ASP A 228 -1.07 3.97 17.71
CA ASP A 228 -1.99 4.49 16.69
C ASP A 228 -1.28 5.40 15.67
N HIS A 229 -0.31 6.21 16.11
CA HIS A 229 0.52 7.00 15.19
C HIS A 229 1.41 6.12 14.33
N ARG A 230 2.04 5.07 14.90
CA ARG A 230 2.85 4.11 14.11
C ARG A 230 2.00 3.37 13.08
N LEU A 231 0.79 2.98 13.44
CA LEU A 231 -0.16 2.34 12.52
C LEU A 231 -0.53 3.26 11.35
N THR A 232 -0.77 4.53 11.62
CA THR A 232 -1.04 5.54 10.58
C THR A 232 0.15 5.73 9.66
N ILE A 233 1.35 5.87 10.20
CA ILE A 233 2.58 6.02 9.43
C ILE A 233 2.80 4.77 8.56
N ALA A 234 2.78 3.58 9.16
CA ALA A 234 2.96 2.32 8.45
C ALA A 234 1.93 2.11 7.34
N ASN A 235 0.64 2.42 7.61
CA ASN A 235 -0.45 2.35 6.64
C ASN A 235 -0.13 3.13 5.36
N MET A 236 0.27 4.39 5.50
CA MET A 236 0.48 5.29 4.36
C MET A 236 1.88 5.18 3.73
N THR A 237 2.76 4.30 4.21
CA THR A 237 3.95 3.93 3.43
C THR A 237 3.57 3.32 2.09
N THR A 238 2.35 2.77 1.96
CA THR A 238 1.77 2.31 0.69
C THR A 238 1.64 3.45 -0.32
N GLU A 239 1.12 4.60 0.09
CA GLU A 239 0.98 5.78 -0.77
C GLU A 239 2.32 6.43 -1.08
N TRP A 240 3.30 6.27 -0.19
CA TRP A 240 4.68 6.70 -0.42
C TRP A 240 5.41 5.80 -1.45
N GLY A 241 4.86 4.60 -1.72
CA GLY A 241 5.37 3.65 -2.72
C GLY A 241 6.14 2.47 -2.14
N ALA A 242 6.19 2.32 -0.82
CA ALA A 242 6.87 1.22 -0.17
C ALA A 242 6.00 -0.05 -0.07
N LEU A 243 6.67 -1.20 0.01
CA LEU A 243 6.05 -2.53 0.14
C LEU A 243 5.76 -2.91 1.58
N SER A 244 6.44 -2.27 2.53
CA SER A 244 6.26 -2.47 3.96
C SER A 244 6.78 -1.26 4.72
N GLY A 245 6.25 -1.03 5.93
CA GLY A 245 6.75 0.01 6.83
C GLY A 245 6.83 -0.55 8.25
N LEU A 246 8.01 -1.02 8.65
CA LEU A 246 8.24 -1.79 9.87
C LEU A 246 8.76 -0.92 11.00
N PHE A 247 8.06 -0.92 12.14
CA PHE A 247 8.53 -0.37 13.41
C PHE A 247 9.17 -1.47 14.26
N PRO A 248 10.18 -1.15 15.07
CA PRO A 248 10.80 -2.13 15.97
C PRO A 248 9.85 -2.48 17.12
N VAL A 249 10.14 -3.62 17.76
CA VAL A 249 9.50 -4.00 19.01
C VAL A 249 10.24 -3.31 20.17
N ASP A 250 9.54 -2.39 20.82
CA ASP A 250 10.03 -1.61 21.94
C ASP A 250 9.08 -1.69 23.14
N LYS A 251 9.40 -0.95 24.20
CA LYS A 251 8.60 -0.90 25.42
C LYS A 251 7.17 -0.41 25.15
N THR A 252 6.98 0.59 24.30
CA THR A 252 5.67 1.16 23.96
C THR A 252 4.76 0.09 23.35
N LEU A 253 5.28 -0.74 22.45
CA LEU A 253 4.52 -1.83 21.85
C LEU A 253 4.22 -2.97 22.84
N ILE A 254 5.19 -3.32 23.69
CA ILE A 254 4.98 -4.34 24.73
C ILE A 254 3.92 -3.89 25.72
N ASP A 255 3.96 -2.64 26.16
CA ASP A 255 2.96 -2.06 27.08
C ASP A 255 1.57 -2.02 26.41
N TRP A 256 1.49 -1.74 25.13
CA TRP A 256 0.22 -1.83 24.37
C TRP A 256 -0.38 -3.24 24.46
N TYR A 257 0.42 -4.29 24.26
CA TYR A 257 -0.06 -5.68 24.37
C TYR A 257 -0.48 -6.04 25.80
N LYS A 258 0.22 -5.55 26.82
CA LYS A 258 -0.19 -5.73 28.23
C LYS A 258 -1.54 -5.06 28.51
N ASN A 259 -1.72 -3.83 28.03
CA ASN A 259 -2.99 -3.11 28.14
C ASN A 259 -4.12 -3.81 27.36
N ARG A 260 -3.80 -4.32 26.15
CA ARG A 260 -4.76 -5.09 25.35
C ARG A 260 -5.20 -6.36 26.07
N LEU A 261 -4.27 -7.10 26.69
CA LEU A 261 -4.58 -8.29 27.48
C LEU A 261 -5.52 -7.96 28.67
N GLN A 262 -5.26 -6.85 29.38
CA GLN A 262 -6.16 -6.39 30.44
C GLN A 262 -7.56 -6.09 29.92
N LYS A 263 -7.68 -5.41 28.79
CA LYS A 263 -8.96 -5.09 28.14
C LYS A 263 -9.72 -6.33 27.71
N LEU A 264 -9.04 -7.37 27.24
CA LEU A 264 -9.66 -8.65 26.87
C LEU A 264 -10.28 -9.38 28.07
N GLY A 265 -9.83 -9.11 29.29
CA GLY A 265 -10.35 -9.70 30.52
C GLY A 265 -10.16 -11.22 30.64
N THR A 266 -9.29 -11.81 29.79
CA THR A 266 -9.02 -13.24 29.77
C THR A 266 -7.56 -13.54 29.43
N ASN A 267 -6.99 -14.53 30.10
CA ASN A 267 -5.64 -15.02 29.82
C ASN A 267 -5.61 -16.13 28.73
N ASN A 268 -6.77 -16.53 28.21
CA ASN A 268 -6.92 -17.67 27.30
C ASN A 268 -7.08 -17.26 25.83
N HIS A 269 -6.88 -15.95 25.50
CA HIS A 269 -6.93 -15.55 24.11
C HIS A 269 -5.83 -16.26 23.30
N PRO A 270 -6.15 -16.82 22.14
CA PRO A 270 -5.22 -17.73 21.42
C PRO A 270 -3.90 -17.04 21.02
N ARG A 271 -3.92 -15.73 20.74
CA ARG A 271 -2.77 -14.97 20.23
C ARG A 271 -2.24 -13.93 21.21
N ILE A 272 -3.09 -13.36 22.08
CA ILE A 272 -2.72 -12.32 23.05
C ILE A 272 -2.94 -12.89 24.45
N ASN A 273 -1.88 -13.41 25.07
CA ASN A 273 -1.92 -14.02 26.40
C ASN A 273 -0.55 -13.85 27.10
N PRO A 274 -0.45 -14.11 28.40
CA PRO A 274 0.79 -13.90 29.15
C PRO A 274 1.99 -14.69 28.60
N LYS A 275 1.76 -15.87 27.98
CA LYS A 275 2.83 -16.69 27.40
C LYS A 275 3.38 -16.05 26.13
N THR A 276 2.50 -15.59 25.22
CA THR A 276 2.91 -14.98 23.96
C THR A 276 3.60 -13.64 24.18
N ILE A 277 3.15 -12.83 25.16
CA ILE A 277 3.79 -11.54 25.51
C ILE A 277 5.18 -11.79 26.09
N ARG A 278 5.37 -12.73 27.00
CA ARG A 278 6.72 -13.08 27.52
C ARG A 278 7.64 -13.58 26.43
N ALA A 279 7.14 -14.46 25.54
CA ALA A 279 7.92 -14.93 24.40
C ALA A 279 8.33 -13.79 23.46
N LEU A 280 7.46 -12.78 23.27
CA LEU A 280 7.78 -11.58 22.51
C LEU A 280 8.89 -10.77 23.18
N GLU A 281 8.83 -10.54 24.49
CA GLU A 281 9.86 -9.81 25.23
C GLU A 281 11.25 -10.46 25.08
N GLU A 282 11.33 -11.80 25.10
CA GLU A 282 12.59 -12.52 24.88
C GLU A 282 13.04 -12.48 23.42
N LYS A 283 12.13 -12.73 22.48
CA LYS A 283 12.43 -12.71 21.04
C LYS A 283 12.91 -11.32 20.57
N ALA A 284 12.33 -10.25 21.08
CA ALA A 284 12.71 -8.88 20.77
C ALA A 284 14.12 -8.48 21.23
N LYS A 285 14.69 -9.17 22.21
CA LYS A 285 16.09 -8.96 22.62
C LYS A 285 17.08 -9.48 21.57
N ILE A 286 16.72 -10.52 20.85
CA ILE A 286 17.56 -11.26 19.92
C ILE A 286 17.31 -10.80 18.48
N LEU A 287 16.05 -10.69 18.06
CA LEU A 287 15.67 -10.38 16.69
C LEU A 287 15.67 -8.86 16.48
N LYS A 288 16.83 -8.32 16.13
CA LYS A 288 17.10 -6.91 15.80
C LYS A 288 17.98 -6.86 14.57
N ALA A 289 17.99 -5.71 13.88
CA ALA A 289 18.98 -5.48 12.83
C ALA A 289 20.40 -5.62 13.38
N ASP A 290 21.29 -6.20 12.61
CA ASP A 290 22.71 -6.28 12.94
C ASP A 290 23.34 -4.88 12.88
N LYS A 291 24.46 -4.68 13.56
CA LYS A 291 25.12 -3.36 13.60
C LYS A 291 25.65 -2.94 12.22
N ASP A 292 26.03 -3.90 11.41
CA ASP A 292 26.52 -3.76 10.04
C ASP A 292 25.47 -4.08 8.98
N ALA A 293 24.18 -4.09 9.36
CA ALA A 293 23.07 -4.29 8.45
C ALA A 293 23.11 -3.28 7.30
N HIS A 294 22.89 -3.78 6.08
CA HIS A 294 22.84 -2.92 4.91
C HIS A 294 21.45 -2.33 4.71
N TYR A 295 21.40 -1.02 4.46
CA TYR A 295 20.23 -0.28 4.01
C TYR A 295 20.57 0.41 2.69
N ALA A 296 19.70 0.27 1.69
CA ALA A 296 19.89 0.90 0.38
C ALA A 296 20.01 2.42 0.47
N LYS A 297 19.29 3.01 1.43
CA LYS A 297 19.36 4.44 1.76
C LYS A 297 18.89 4.71 3.17
N LYS A 298 19.23 5.89 3.67
CA LYS A 298 18.76 6.39 4.95
C LYS A 298 18.13 7.78 4.74
N LEU A 299 16.90 7.92 5.20
CA LEU A 299 16.16 9.18 5.23
C LEU A 299 16.04 9.62 6.69
N ILE A 300 16.35 10.89 6.96
CA ILE A 300 16.31 11.44 8.32
C ILE A 300 15.35 12.62 8.33
N ILE A 301 14.48 12.67 9.33
CA ILE A 301 13.57 13.79 9.56
C ILE A 301 13.58 14.18 11.04
N ASP A 302 13.67 15.49 11.30
CA ASP A 302 13.55 16.05 12.64
C ASP A 302 12.09 16.42 12.93
N LEU A 303 11.41 15.58 13.72
CA LEU A 303 10.01 15.74 14.08
C LEU A 303 9.74 17.03 14.86
N ALA A 304 10.73 17.58 15.57
CA ALA A 304 10.57 18.84 16.32
C ALA A 304 10.34 20.04 15.39
N THR A 305 10.63 19.89 14.10
CA THR A 305 10.44 20.93 13.07
C THR A 305 9.15 20.78 12.27
N LEU A 306 8.29 19.79 12.61
CA LEU A 306 7.02 19.58 11.94
C LEU A 306 5.91 20.50 12.46
N THR A 307 4.93 20.73 11.61
CA THR A 307 3.64 21.34 11.91
C THR A 307 2.52 20.48 11.34
N HIS A 308 1.28 20.97 11.33
CA HIS A 308 0.19 20.29 10.65
C HIS A 308 0.35 20.35 9.11
N TYR A 309 0.12 19.21 8.48
CA TYR A 309 0.23 19.05 7.03
C TYR A 309 -1.11 18.66 6.39
N VAL A 310 -1.32 19.16 5.19
CA VAL A 310 -2.44 18.79 4.32
C VAL A 310 -1.88 18.34 2.98
N SER A 311 -2.33 17.18 2.52
CA SER A 311 -1.96 16.63 1.21
C SER A 311 -3.08 16.88 0.20
N GLY A 312 -2.75 17.33 -1.00
CA GLY A 312 -3.72 17.58 -2.06
C GLY A 312 -3.61 18.96 -2.71
N PRO A 313 -4.52 19.22 -3.69
CA PRO A 313 -5.64 18.33 -4.06
C PRO A 313 -5.21 17.12 -4.90
N ASN A 314 -5.95 16.02 -4.74
CA ASN A 314 -5.92 14.85 -5.61
C ASN A 314 -4.56 14.14 -5.77
N SER A 315 -3.62 14.37 -4.86
CA SER A 315 -2.32 13.68 -4.81
C SER A 315 -1.76 13.66 -3.39
N VAL A 316 -1.33 12.51 -2.93
CA VAL A 316 -0.67 12.36 -1.62
C VAL A 316 0.69 13.03 -1.59
N LYS A 317 1.38 13.05 -2.73
CA LYS A 317 2.73 13.64 -2.88
C LYS A 317 2.74 15.17 -2.97
N VAL A 318 1.58 15.82 -3.13
CA VAL A 318 1.42 17.29 -3.02
C VAL A 318 1.11 17.60 -1.57
N SER A 319 2.08 18.08 -0.83
CA SER A 319 2.00 18.34 0.61
C SER A 319 2.28 19.80 0.92
N ASN A 320 1.41 20.42 1.72
CA ASN A 320 1.51 21.79 2.16
C ASN A 320 1.32 21.87 3.66
N THR A 321 1.80 22.93 4.29
CA THR A 321 1.41 23.21 5.68
C THR A 321 -0.04 23.66 5.74
N VAL A 322 -0.71 23.40 6.86
CA VAL A 322 -2.07 23.89 7.04
C VAL A 322 -2.12 25.42 7.02
N GLN A 323 -1.07 26.10 7.52
CA GLN A 323 -0.94 27.54 7.52
C GLN A 323 -0.94 28.12 6.08
N ASP A 324 -0.22 27.48 5.14
CA ASP A 324 -0.18 27.93 3.74
C ASP A 324 -1.54 27.77 3.04
N LEU A 325 -2.27 26.70 3.34
CA LEU A 325 -3.58 26.45 2.72
C LEU A 325 -4.71 27.24 3.38
N SER A 326 -4.66 27.51 4.69
CA SER A 326 -5.67 28.31 5.36
C SER A 326 -5.75 29.75 4.83
N GLN A 327 -4.63 30.27 4.33
CA GLN A 327 -4.58 31.59 3.69
C GLN A 327 -5.29 31.64 2.32
N GLN A 328 -5.52 30.49 1.69
CA GLN A 328 -6.16 30.40 0.36
C GLN A 328 -7.70 30.36 0.43
N ASP A 329 -8.29 30.35 1.63
CA ASP A 329 -9.73 30.30 1.91
C ASP A 329 -10.46 29.17 1.15
N ILE A 330 -9.84 27.99 1.09
CA ILE A 330 -10.39 26.81 0.39
C ILE A 330 -11.61 26.29 1.13
N LYS A 331 -12.82 26.57 0.62
CA LYS A 331 -14.08 26.09 1.16
C LYS A 331 -14.21 24.58 0.96
N ILE A 332 -14.81 23.89 1.93
CA ILE A 332 -15.09 22.46 1.84
C ILE A 332 -16.59 22.18 1.88
N ASN A 333 -17.01 21.12 1.21
CA ASN A 333 -18.36 20.61 1.20
C ASN A 333 -18.50 19.37 2.09
N LYS A 334 -17.46 18.54 2.16
CA LYS A 334 -17.50 17.30 2.94
C LYS A 334 -16.21 17.09 3.72
N ALA A 335 -16.37 16.55 4.94
CA ALA A 335 -15.27 16.14 5.81
C ALA A 335 -15.45 14.68 6.22
N TYR A 336 -14.33 13.93 6.40
CA TYR A 336 -14.40 12.50 6.69
C TYR A 336 -13.39 12.10 7.76
N LEU A 337 -13.90 11.47 8.81
CA LEU A 337 -13.11 10.79 9.83
C LEU A 337 -13.46 9.30 9.79
N VAL A 338 -12.88 8.60 8.83
CA VAL A 338 -13.15 7.20 8.50
C VAL A 338 -11.85 6.52 8.06
N SER A 339 -11.84 5.19 7.82
CA SER A 339 -10.69 4.46 7.25
C SER A 339 -9.82 3.70 8.27
N CYS A 340 -9.12 2.68 7.80
CA CYS A 340 -8.08 1.98 8.58
C CYS A 340 -6.91 2.87 9.00
N THR A 341 -6.77 4.05 8.39
CA THR A 341 -5.67 4.98 8.68
C THR A 341 -5.92 5.75 9.96
N ASN A 342 -7.03 6.48 10.04
CA ASN A 342 -7.35 7.36 11.17
C ASN A 342 -8.85 7.30 11.50
N SER A 343 -9.26 6.23 12.17
CA SER A 343 -10.56 6.16 12.87
C SER A 343 -10.50 5.25 14.11
N ARG A 344 -9.33 5.21 14.76
CA ARG A 344 -9.14 4.59 16.07
C ARG A 344 -9.61 5.53 17.18
N LEU A 345 -9.60 5.02 18.41
CA LEU A 345 -10.08 5.81 19.56
C LEU A 345 -9.34 7.15 19.72
N SER A 346 -8.02 7.15 19.59
CA SER A 346 -7.21 8.38 19.69
C SER A 346 -7.52 9.39 18.59
N ASP A 347 -7.83 8.91 17.37
CA ASP A 347 -8.22 9.75 16.23
C ASP A 347 -9.60 10.41 16.47
N LEU A 348 -10.57 9.61 16.93
CA LEU A 348 -11.91 10.08 17.28
C LEU A 348 -11.85 11.08 18.45
N GLN A 349 -11.00 10.80 19.45
CA GLN A 349 -10.79 11.70 20.57
C GLN A 349 -10.15 13.02 20.12
N SER A 350 -9.12 12.97 19.27
CA SER A 350 -8.47 14.17 18.73
C SER A 350 -9.44 15.09 18.00
N ALA A 351 -10.33 14.53 17.17
CA ALA A 351 -11.39 15.31 16.52
C ALA A 351 -12.44 15.81 17.53
N ALA A 352 -12.82 14.98 18.51
CA ALA A 352 -13.78 15.34 19.54
C ALA A 352 -13.28 16.48 20.43
N ASP A 353 -11.99 16.57 20.69
CA ASP A 353 -11.39 17.64 21.48
C ASP A 353 -11.37 18.98 20.72
N VAL A 354 -11.32 18.95 19.38
CA VAL A 354 -11.48 20.17 18.56
C VAL A 354 -12.93 20.65 18.55
N VAL A 355 -13.89 19.75 18.35
CA VAL A 355 -15.31 20.16 18.31
C VAL A 355 -15.88 20.46 19.69
N CYS A 356 -15.32 19.92 20.76
CA CYS A 356 -15.80 20.13 22.14
C CYS A 356 -14.61 20.29 23.11
N PRO A 357 -13.85 21.39 23.02
CA PRO A 357 -12.61 21.58 23.77
C PRO A 357 -12.84 21.70 25.30
N THR A 358 -14.01 22.18 25.72
CA THR A 358 -14.35 22.31 27.16
C THR A 358 -14.87 21.02 27.78
N GLY A 359 -15.20 20.00 26.98
CA GLY A 359 -15.89 18.79 27.43
C GLY A 359 -17.39 18.99 27.71
N ASP A 360 -17.90 20.20 27.70
CA ASP A 360 -19.30 20.52 27.91
C ASP A 360 -20.12 20.35 26.63
N LEU A 361 -20.98 19.34 26.58
CA LEU A 361 -21.84 19.06 25.44
C LEU A 361 -22.82 20.18 25.06
N ASN A 362 -23.01 21.18 25.91
CA ASN A 362 -23.79 22.37 25.58
C ASN A 362 -22.97 23.46 24.87
N LYS A 363 -21.65 23.32 24.86
CA LYS A 363 -20.69 24.27 24.26
C LYS A 363 -19.90 23.62 23.11
N VAL A 364 -20.56 22.80 22.32
CA VAL A 364 -19.97 22.12 21.19
C VAL A 364 -19.93 23.03 19.97
N ASN A 365 -18.76 23.17 19.35
CA ASN A 365 -18.60 23.81 18.06
C ASN A 365 -19.31 22.97 16.98
N LYS A 366 -20.28 23.59 16.30
CA LYS A 366 -21.07 22.90 15.27
C LYS A 366 -20.31 22.82 13.96
N VAL A 367 -20.57 21.77 13.20
CA VAL A 367 -20.17 21.67 11.79
C VAL A 367 -20.78 22.87 11.04
N ALA A 368 -19.98 23.52 10.21
CA ALA A 368 -20.40 24.71 9.45
C ALA A 368 -21.62 24.42 8.55
N PRO A 369 -22.53 25.38 8.38
CA PRO A 369 -23.65 25.22 7.46
C PRO A 369 -23.18 24.86 6.05
N GLY A 370 -23.79 23.86 5.45
CA GLY A 370 -23.45 23.37 4.11
C GLY A 370 -22.28 22.39 4.05
N VAL A 371 -21.69 22.02 5.20
CA VAL A 371 -20.67 20.97 5.32
C VAL A 371 -21.30 19.68 5.86
N GLU A 372 -21.02 18.56 5.21
CA GLU A 372 -21.35 17.23 5.73
C GLU A 372 -20.09 16.59 6.34
N PHE A 373 -20.12 16.26 7.62
CA PHE A 373 -19.01 15.62 8.30
C PHE A 373 -19.34 14.17 8.65
N TYR A 374 -18.77 13.23 7.90
CA TYR A 374 -18.98 11.79 8.08
C TYR A 374 -17.96 11.18 9.06
N VAL A 375 -18.44 10.34 9.98
CA VAL A 375 -17.60 9.66 10.98
C VAL A 375 -17.91 8.17 11.04
N ALA A 376 -16.86 7.34 11.05
CA ALA A 376 -16.97 5.90 11.32
C ALA A 376 -15.81 5.46 12.23
N ALA A 377 -16.09 4.59 13.20
CA ALA A 377 -15.05 3.94 13.97
C ALA A 377 -14.40 2.80 13.17
N ALA A 378 -13.11 2.51 13.41
CA ALA A 378 -12.40 1.45 12.70
C ALA A 378 -12.96 0.05 13.00
N SER A 379 -13.63 -0.13 14.13
CA SER A 379 -14.33 -1.36 14.51
C SER A 379 -15.47 -1.07 15.47
N SER A 380 -16.37 -2.05 15.64
CA SER A 380 -17.44 -2.00 16.65
C SER A 380 -16.88 -1.89 18.07
N GLU A 381 -15.70 -2.46 18.34
CA GLU A 381 -15.03 -2.31 19.63
C GLU A 381 -14.54 -0.88 19.85
N ILE A 382 -13.93 -0.26 18.84
CA ILE A 382 -13.52 1.15 18.89
C ILE A 382 -14.72 2.07 19.06
N GLU A 383 -15.85 1.80 18.39
CA GLU A 383 -17.08 2.59 18.58
C GLU A 383 -17.58 2.50 20.03
N ALA A 384 -17.58 1.31 20.60
CA ALA A 384 -17.97 1.13 22.00
C ALA A 384 -17.05 1.91 22.97
N ASP A 385 -15.74 1.90 22.73
CA ASP A 385 -14.77 2.68 23.50
C ASP A 385 -14.98 4.19 23.33
N ALA A 386 -15.24 4.66 22.11
CA ALA A 386 -15.50 6.06 21.80
C ALA A 386 -16.79 6.55 22.47
N ARG A 387 -17.84 5.72 22.55
CA ARG A 387 -19.04 5.99 23.31
C ARG A 387 -18.74 6.07 24.80
N LYS A 388 -17.99 5.11 25.33
CA LYS A 388 -17.61 5.07 26.75
C LYS A 388 -16.77 6.28 27.17
N SER A 389 -15.88 6.77 26.30
CA SER A 389 -15.05 7.95 26.56
C SER A 389 -15.80 9.28 26.36
N GLY A 390 -17.00 9.25 25.76
CA GLY A 390 -17.79 10.43 25.39
C GLY A 390 -17.35 11.10 24.08
N ALA A 391 -16.29 10.61 23.42
CA ALA A 391 -15.82 11.18 22.14
C ALA A 391 -16.88 11.07 21.05
N TRP A 392 -17.59 9.94 20.99
CA TRP A 392 -18.65 9.71 20.00
C TRP A 392 -19.80 10.69 20.13
N GLU A 393 -20.27 10.93 21.37
CA GLU A 393 -21.36 11.86 21.67
C GLU A 393 -20.98 13.31 21.34
N LYS A 394 -19.73 13.72 21.60
CA LYS A 394 -19.21 15.04 21.22
C LYS A 394 -19.31 15.24 19.70
N LEU A 395 -18.84 14.25 18.93
CA LEU A 395 -18.89 14.28 17.46
C LEU A 395 -20.34 14.33 16.93
N LEU A 396 -21.23 13.49 17.46
CA LEU A 396 -22.64 13.52 17.07
C LEU A 396 -23.30 14.85 17.43
N LYS A 397 -23.00 15.41 18.59
CA LYS A 397 -23.50 16.74 19.03
C LYS A 397 -22.97 17.86 18.15
N ALA A 398 -21.76 17.73 17.59
CA ALA A 398 -21.23 18.69 16.62
C ALA A 398 -22.01 18.67 15.28
N GLY A 399 -22.71 17.60 14.97
CA GLY A 399 -23.45 17.41 13.72
C GLY A 399 -22.80 16.41 12.77
N CYS A 400 -21.87 15.56 13.28
CA CYS A 400 -21.28 14.49 12.47
C CYS A 400 -22.32 13.44 12.12
N ILE A 401 -22.23 12.92 10.89
CA ILE A 401 -23.09 11.88 10.33
C ILE A 401 -22.41 10.52 10.52
N PRO A 402 -22.95 9.62 11.37
CA PRO A 402 -22.32 8.34 11.63
C PRO A 402 -22.49 7.37 10.46
N LEU A 403 -21.42 6.64 10.14
CA LEU A 403 -21.40 5.53 9.19
C LEU A 403 -21.04 4.23 9.91
N PRO A 404 -21.42 3.06 9.36
CA PRO A 404 -21.00 1.77 9.92
C PRO A 404 -19.50 1.56 9.78
N SER A 405 -18.91 0.80 10.71
CA SER A 405 -17.48 0.44 10.70
C SER A 405 -17.08 -0.34 9.45
N GLY A 406 -16.38 0.30 8.53
CA GLY A 406 -15.95 -0.25 7.25
C GLY A 406 -15.24 0.79 6.38
N CYS A 407 -14.83 0.41 5.18
CA CYS A 407 -14.09 1.29 4.26
C CYS A 407 -14.99 2.41 3.67
N GLY A 408 -16.18 2.08 3.16
CA GLY A 408 -17.17 3.04 2.66
C GLY A 408 -16.59 4.11 1.73
N PRO A 409 -16.78 5.41 2.04
CA PRO A 409 -16.34 6.51 1.17
C PRO A 409 -14.81 6.58 0.98
N CYS A 410 -14.01 6.00 1.87
CA CYS A 410 -12.55 5.90 1.69
C CYS A 410 -12.15 5.19 0.38
N ILE A 411 -13.00 4.30 -0.12
CA ILE A 411 -12.79 3.55 -1.36
C ILE A 411 -13.80 3.88 -2.46
N GLY A 412 -14.56 4.95 -2.27
CA GLY A 412 -15.56 5.38 -3.25
C GLY A 412 -16.84 4.53 -3.25
N LEU A 413 -17.20 3.96 -2.09
CA LEU A 413 -18.40 3.14 -1.91
C LEU A 413 -19.28 3.70 -0.78
N GLY A 414 -20.59 3.38 -0.83
CA GLY A 414 -21.55 3.77 0.19
C GLY A 414 -21.97 5.23 0.14
N ALA A 415 -22.37 5.76 1.30
CA ALA A 415 -22.89 7.13 1.45
C ALA A 415 -21.76 8.17 1.56
N GLY A 416 -22.10 9.42 1.21
CA GLY A 416 -21.21 10.57 1.41
C GLY A 416 -20.13 10.71 0.33
N LEU A 417 -20.31 10.19 -0.88
CA LEU A 417 -19.36 10.38 -1.97
C LEU A 417 -19.31 11.84 -2.43
N LEU A 418 -18.14 12.29 -2.87
CA LEU A 418 -17.97 13.62 -3.45
C LEU A 418 -18.65 13.72 -4.82
N GLU A 419 -19.43 14.77 -4.99
CA GLU A 419 -20.11 15.13 -6.24
C GLU A 419 -19.19 15.99 -7.13
N PRO A 420 -19.54 16.20 -8.43
CA PRO A 420 -18.77 17.07 -9.30
C PRO A 420 -18.62 18.49 -8.76
N GLY A 421 -17.38 19.01 -8.69
CA GLY A 421 -17.08 20.35 -8.21
C GLY A 421 -16.99 20.48 -6.68
N GLU A 422 -17.32 19.44 -5.92
CA GLU A 422 -17.16 19.47 -4.45
C GLU A 422 -15.70 19.38 -4.02
N VAL A 423 -15.44 19.92 -2.84
CA VAL A 423 -14.17 19.86 -2.14
C VAL A 423 -14.33 19.05 -0.85
N GLY A 424 -13.53 18.00 -0.71
CA GLY A 424 -13.52 17.16 0.49
C GLY A 424 -12.18 17.16 1.21
N ILE A 425 -12.22 17.12 2.56
CA ILE A 425 -11.04 16.89 3.40
C ILE A 425 -11.24 15.62 4.23
N SER A 426 -10.22 14.79 4.33
CA SER A 426 -10.38 13.50 5.00
C SER A 426 -9.15 13.04 5.76
N ALA A 427 -9.37 12.23 6.80
CA ALA A 427 -8.33 11.52 7.52
C ALA A 427 -8.01 10.14 6.89
N THR A 428 -8.48 9.88 5.66
CA THR A 428 -8.22 8.64 4.92
C THR A 428 -6.80 8.59 4.36
N ASN A 429 -6.45 7.58 3.58
CA ASN A 429 -5.10 7.36 3.07
C ASN A 429 -4.88 7.85 1.64
N ARG A 430 -5.92 7.89 0.79
CA ARG A 430 -5.81 8.19 -0.64
C ARG A 430 -6.76 9.28 -1.06
N ASN A 431 -6.25 10.19 -1.89
CA ASN A 431 -7.04 11.30 -2.46
C ASN A 431 -6.85 11.46 -3.97
N PHE A 432 -6.40 10.40 -4.68
CA PHE A 432 -6.27 10.52 -6.13
C PHE A 432 -7.63 10.80 -6.80
N LYS A 433 -7.58 11.41 -7.96
CA LYS A 433 -8.75 11.87 -8.72
C LYS A 433 -9.80 10.77 -8.87
N GLY A 434 -11.01 11.00 -8.36
CA GLY A 434 -12.12 10.04 -8.38
C GLY A 434 -12.11 8.99 -7.26
N ARG A 435 -11.16 9.03 -6.33
CA ARG A 435 -11.07 8.03 -5.25
C ARG A 435 -12.28 8.03 -4.32
N MET A 436 -12.78 9.21 -3.97
CA MET A 436 -13.87 9.38 -2.99
C MET A 436 -15.19 9.80 -3.66
N GLY A 437 -15.34 9.59 -4.97
CA GLY A 437 -16.54 9.97 -5.71
C GLY A 437 -16.22 10.49 -7.12
N SER A 438 -16.66 11.72 -7.43
CA SER A 438 -16.49 12.32 -8.75
C SER A 438 -15.02 12.56 -9.11
N LYS A 439 -14.68 12.38 -10.39
CA LYS A 439 -13.37 12.77 -10.94
C LYS A 439 -13.20 14.30 -11.02
N ASP A 440 -14.28 15.06 -10.96
CA ASP A 440 -14.28 16.52 -11.01
C ASP A 440 -14.30 17.16 -9.61
N ALA A 441 -14.20 16.36 -8.55
CA ALA A 441 -14.06 16.80 -7.18
C ALA A 441 -12.59 16.99 -6.79
N LEU A 442 -12.35 17.82 -5.77
CA LEU A 442 -11.04 18.02 -5.16
C LEU A 442 -11.00 17.35 -3.79
N ALA A 443 -10.04 16.45 -3.58
CA ALA A 443 -9.89 15.73 -2.33
C ALA A 443 -8.56 16.05 -1.66
N TYR A 444 -8.62 16.34 -0.35
CA TYR A 444 -7.47 16.63 0.51
C TYR A 444 -7.37 15.60 1.64
N LEU A 445 -6.14 15.37 2.13
CA LEU A 445 -5.88 14.52 3.30
C LEU A 445 -5.25 15.34 4.41
N ALA A 446 -5.72 15.13 5.64
CA ALA A 446 -5.18 15.79 6.83
C ALA A 446 -5.36 14.92 8.08
N SER A 447 -4.76 15.35 9.19
CA SER A 447 -4.96 14.72 10.50
C SER A 447 -6.39 14.89 11.00
N PRO A 448 -6.88 14.01 11.91
CA PRO A 448 -8.23 14.11 12.49
C PRO A 448 -8.56 15.48 13.06
N ALA A 449 -7.62 16.12 13.75
CA ALA A 449 -7.81 17.45 14.31
C ALA A 449 -8.01 18.53 13.23
N VAL A 450 -7.21 18.50 12.16
CA VAL A 450 -7.33 19.42 11.01
C VAL A 450 -8.65 19.20 10.27
N VAL A 451 -9.06 17.95 10.07
CA VAL A 451 -10.35 17.60 9.45
C VAL A 451 -11.52 18.17 10.28
N ALA A 452 -11.48 17.98 11.60
CA ALA A 452 -12.52 18.50 12.50
C ALA A 452 -12.55 20.04 12.51
N ALA A 453 -11.40 20.71 12.58
CA ALA A 453 -11.30 22.16 12.51
C ALA A 453 -11.86 22.71 11.19
N SER A 454 -11.48 22.07 10.08
CA SER A 454 -11.98 22.44 8.76
C SER A 454 -13.50 22.26 8.64
N ALA A 455 -14.05 21.19 9.23
CA ALA A 455 -15.50 20.96 9.24
C ALA A 455 -16.25 22.01 10.05
N VAL A 456 -15.70 22.46 11.19
CA VAL A 456 -16.28 23.52 12.03
C VAL A 456 -16.25 24.89 11.33
N LEU A 457 -15.16 25.21 10.62
CA LEU A 457 -14.99 26.52 9.98
C LEU A 457 -15.48 26.55 8.52
N GLY A 458 -15.80 25.41 7.92
CA GLY A 458 -16.28 25.31 6.53
C GLY A 458 -15.20 25.53 5.47
N LYS A 459 -13.93 25.53 5.87
CA LYS A 459 -12.77 25.70 5.01
C LYS A 459 -11.55 24.99 5.60
N ILE A 460 -10.53 24.73 4.78
CA ILE A 460 -9.27 24.15 5.29
C ILE A 460 -8.67 25.08 6.33
N SER A 461 -8.55 24.58 7.57
CA SER A 461 -8.17 25.39 8.74
C SER A 461 -7.33 24.61 9.74
N SER A 462 -6.53 25.36 10.49
CA SER A 462 -5.76 24.83 11.62
C SER A 462 -6.66 24.55 12.84
N PRO A 463 -6.36 23.51 13.63
CA PRO A 463 -6.98 23.34 14.95
C PRO A 463 -6.82 24.57 15.86
N ALA A 464 -5.72 25.30 15.76
CA ALA A 464 -5.46 26.50 16.57
C ALA A 464 -6.49 27.60 16.34
N GLU A 465 -7.04 27.74 15.11
CA GLU A 465 -8.10 28.70 14.80
C GLU A 465 -9.39 28.42 15.59
N VAL A 466 -9.78 27.15 15.73
CA VAL A 466 -10.97 26.74 16.49
C VAL A 466 -10.75 26.82 17.99
N LEU A 467 -9.55 26.42 18.43
CA LEU A 467 -9.19 26.35 19.86
C LEU A 467 -8.75 27.69 20.42
N SER A 468 -8.59 28.72 19.59
CA SER A 468 -8.06 30.05 19.96
C SER A 468 -6.70 29.95 20.67
N THR A 469 -5.84 29.08 20.16
CA THR A 469 -4.47 28.89 20.64
C THR A 469 -3.44 29.41 19.61
N SER A 470 -2.18 29.49 20.02
CA SER A 470 -1.11 29.86 19.08
C SER A 470 -0.86 28.75 18.07
N GLU A 471 -0.58 29.15 16.83
CA GLU A 471 -0.09 28.25 15.80
C GLU A 471 1.26 27.64 16.19
N ILE A 472 1.53 26.43 15.70
CA ILE A 472 2.83 25.77 15.87
C ILE A 472 3.86 26.56 15.07
N PRO A 473 4.94 27.09 15.70
CA PRO A 473 5.98 27.80 14.98
C PRO A 473 6.60 26.91 13.91
N PHE A 474 6.68 27.42 12.68
CA PHE A 474 7.22 26.69 11.55
C PHE A 474 8.24 27.51 10.78
N SER A 475 9.44 26.96 10.54
CA SER A 475 10.52 27.58 9.78
C SER A 475 11.11 26.65 8.72
N GLY A 476 10.39 25.59 8.40
CA GLY A 476 10.83 24.53 7.48
C GLY A 476 11.25 23.25 8.20
N VAL A 477 11.12 22.12 7.50
CA VAL A 477 11.46 20.79 8.04
C VAL A 477 12.92 20.49 7.78
N LYS A 478 13.63 20.01 8.80
CA LYS A 478 15.00 19.52 8.67
C LYS A 478 15.01 18.07 8.23
N THR A 479 15.60 17.81 7.08
CA THR A 479 15.70 16.49 6.48
C THR A 479 17.09 16.23 5.92
N GLU A 480 17.47 14.97 5.83
CA GLU A 480 18.72 14.51 5.21
C GLU A 480 18.48 13.20 4.46
N ILE A 481 19.14 13.02 3.33
CA ILE A 481 19.15 11.79 2.54
C ILE A 481 20.58 11.29 2.43
N ILE A 482 20.82 10.05 2.82
CA ILE A 482 22.10 9.37 2.66
C ILE A 482 21.85 8.16 1.74
N GLU A 483 22.39 8.25 0.54
CA GLU A 483 22.36 7.14 -0.42
C GLU A 483 23.50 6.17 -0.09
N ASN A 484 23.17 4.90 0.09
CA ASN A 484 24.14 3.83 0.24
C ASN A 484 23.93 2.83 -0.92
N PRO A 485 24.31 3.20 -2.15
CA PRO A 485 24.14 2.30 -3.27
C PRO A 485 24.91 1.00 -2.94
N VAL A 486 24.33 -0.13 -3.31
CA VAL A 486 25.13 -1.36 -3.39
C VAL A 486 26.26 -1.03 -4.36
N VAL A 487 27.48 -0.97 -3.88
CA VAL A 487 28.65 -0.80 -4.75
C VAL A 487 28.65 -2.05 -5.63
N GLU A 488 28.18 -1.92 -6.87
CA GLU A 488 28.54 -2.87 -7.91
C GLU A 488 30.06 -2.72 -8.01
N GLU A 489 30.83 -3.63 -7.40
CA GLU A 489 32.25 -3.71 -7.71
C GLU A 489 32.32 -3.81 -9.23
N GLU A 490 32.98 -2.85 -9.87
CA GLU A 490 33.36 -2.95 -11.29
C GLU A 490 34.16 -4.25 -11.40
N VAL A 491 33.46 -5.30 -11.78
CA VAL A 491 34.14 -6.55 -12.14
C VAL A 491 34.90 -6.23 -13.40
N ASN A 492 36.21 -6.11 -13.25
CA ASN A 492 37.14 -6.02 -14.38
C ASN A 492 36.71 -7.04 -15.44
N ALA A 493 36.37 -6.56 -16.61
CA ALA A 493 35.75 -7.29 -17.72
C ALA A 493 36.70 -8.32 -18.40
N GLN A 494 37.52 -9.04 -17.63
CA GLN A 494 38.49 -10.01 -18.16
C GLN A 494 38.36 -11.44 -17.62
N THR A 495 37.38 -11.76 -16.81
CA THR A 495 37.02 -13.15 -16.53
C THR A 495 35.68 -13.46 -17.18
N GLU A 496 35.68 -14.19 -18.28
CA GLU A 496 34.49 -14.82 -18.85
C GLU A 496 33.87 -15.68 -17.74
N ALA A 497 32.73 -15.19 -17.18
CA ALA A 497 31.90 -15.99 -16.30
C ALA A 497 31.44 -17.25 -17.08
N PRO A 498 31.43 -18.44 -16.47
CA PRO A 498 30.91 -19.61 -17.13
C PRO A 498 29.49 -19.31 -17.62
N LYS A 499 29.24 -19.52 -18.91
CA LYS A 499 27.92 -19.43 -19.53
C LYS A 499 26.99 -20.40 -18.80
N GLN A 500 26.26 -19.93 -17.79
CA GLN A 500 25.15 -20.69 -17.25
C GLN A 500 24.05 -20.64 -18.32
N SER A 501 23.87 -21.75 -19.02
CA SER A 501 22.68 -21.91 -19.85
C SER A 501 21.45 -21.83 -18.96
N VAL A 502 20.54 -20.92 -19.27
CA VAL A 502 19.25 -20.82 -18.56
C VAL A 502 18.47 -22.08 -18.93
N GLU A 503 18.11 -22.88 -17.91
CA GLU A 503 17.24 -24.03 -18.13
C GLU A 503 15.83 -23.49 -18.43
N ILE A 504 15.39 -23.71 -19.66
CA ILE A 504 14.05 -23.33 -20.12
C ILE A 504 13.11 -24.48 -19.80
N LEU A 505 12.10 -24.21 -18.95
CA LEU A 505 11.07 -25.17 -18.61
C LEU A 505 10.30 -25.63 -19.87
N GLU A 506 9.88 -26.88 -19.87
CA GLU A 506 9.06 -27.43 -20.97
C GLU A 506 7.78 -26.58 -21.16
N GLY A 507 7.51 -26.19 -22.41
CA GLY A 507 6.38 -25.33 -22.78
C GLY A 507 6.65 -23.83 -22.66
N PHE A 508 7.77 -23.39 -22.08
CA PHE A 508 8.11 -21.97 -22.05
C PHE A 508 8.76 -21.56 -23.41
N PRO A 509 8.34 -20.43 -24.02
CA PRO A 509 8.90 -19.98 -25.28
C PRO A 509 10.41 -19.66 -25.18
N ARG A 510 11.17 -20.09 -26.17
CA ARG A 510 12.60 -19.79 -26.24
C ARG A 510 12.89 -18.38 -26.74
N GLU A 511 11.93 -17.78 -27.42
CA GLU A 511 12.07 -16.48 -28.06
C GLU A 511 10.76 -15.68 -27.98
N PHE A 512 10.89 -14.38 -27.78
CA PHE A 512 9.79 -13.40 -27.93
C PHE A 512 10.23 -12.34 -28.94
N SER A 513 9.34 -11.99 -29.86
CA SER A 513 9.59 -10.93 -30.82
C SER A 513 8.32 -10.17 -31.14
N GLY A 514 8.44 -8.87 -31.43
CA GLY A 514 7.30 -8.02 -31.80
C GLY A 514 7.72 -6.60 -32.10
N GLU A 515 6.82 -5.84 -32.72
CA GLU A 515 6.99 -4.41 -32.92
C GLU A 515 6.83 -3.68 -31.59
N LEU A 516 7.68 -2.69 -31.35
CA LEU A 516 7.60 -1.83 -30.16
C LEU A 516 6.52 -0.77 -30.34
N VAL A 517 5.55 -0.76 -29.45
CA VAL A 517 4.54 0.29 -29.37
C VAL A 517 4.77 1.12 -28.11
N LEU A 518 5.16 2.38 -28.31
CA LEU A 518 5.52 3.31 -27.24
C LEU A 518 4.28 3.98 -26.64
N CYS A 519 4.11 3.80 -25.35
CA CYS A 519 3.18 4.53 -24.48
C CYS A 519 4.02 5.42 -23.54
N ASP A 520 4.53 6.56 -24.06
CA ASP A 520 5.51 7.39 -23.36
C ASP A 520 4.88 8.20 -22.23
N ALA A 521 4.67 7.54 -21.12
CA ALA A 521 4.32 8.19 -19.86
C ALA A 521 4.94 7.45 -18.68
N ASP A 522 5.37 8.21 -17.68
CA ASP A 522 5.75 7.66 -16.38
C ASP A 522 4.50 7.52 -15.50
N ASN A 523 4.55 6.57 -14.56
CA ASN A 523 3.48 6.35 -13.58
C ASN A 523 2.11 6.00 -14.20
N ILE A 524 2.07 5.29 -15.33
CA ILE A 524 0.81 4.72 -15.82
C ILE A 524 0.31 3.74 -14.76
N ASN A 525 -0.77 4.11 -14.08
CA ASN A 525 -1.31 3.31 -12.99
C ASN A 525 -2.22 2.18 -13.48
N THR A 526 -2.57 1.27 -12.59
CA THR A 526 -3.43 0.13 -12.92
C THR A 526 -4.84 0.53 -13.38
N ASP A 527 -5.33 1.74 -13.03
CA ASP A 527 -6.58 2.28 -13.55
C ASP A 527 -6.44 2.79 -15.00
N GLY A 528 -5.27 3.32 -15.34
CA GLY A 528 -4.89 3.65 -16.72
C GLY A 528 -4.85 2.43 -17.61
N ILE A 529 -4.37 1.29 -17.09
CA ILE A 529 -4.27 0.02 -17.82
C ILE A 529 -5.63 -0.67 -17.92
N TYR A 530 -6.38 -0.73 -16.83
CA TYR A 530 -7.71 -1.36 -16.80
C TYR A 530 -8.68 -0.55 -15.94
N PRO A 531 -9.78 0.01 -16.54
CA PRO A 531 -10.65 0.95 -15.85
C PRO A 531 -11.31 0.38 -14.60
N GLY A 532 -11.36 1.18 -13.53
CA GLY A 532 -11.90 0.79 -12.21
C GLY A 532 -13.34 0.31 -12.24
N LYS A 533 -14.17 0.88 -13.12
CA LYS A 533 -15.59 0.50 -13.30
C LYS A 533 -15.80 -0.98 -13.63
N TYR A 534 -14.79 -1.66 -14.17
CA TYR A 534 -14.83 -3.11 -14.48
C TYR A 534 -14.16 -3.98 -13.42
N THR A 535 -13.41 -3.40 -12.50
CA THR A 535 -12.59 -4.16 -11.51
C THR A 535 -13.44 -4.98 -10.54
N TYR A 536 -14.63 -4.50 -10.20
CA TYR A 536 -15.54 -5.15 -9.25
C TYR A 536 -16.60 -6.02 -9.93
N GLN A 537 -16.48 -6.24 -11.25
CA GLN A 537 -17.31 -7.16 -12.02
C GLN A 537 -16.56 -8.50 -12.14
N ASP A 538 -17.17 -9.58 -11.62
CA ASP A 538 -16.49 -10.89 -11.53
C ASP A 538 -16.47 -11.65 -12.88
N ASP A 539 -17.32 -11.25 -13.86
CA ASP A 539 -17.58 -12.01 -15.09
C ASP A 539 -17.30 -11.20 -16.38
N VAL A 540 -16.27 -10.36 -16.38
CA VAL A 540 -15.91 -9.60 -17.59
C VAL A 540 -15.23 -10.54 -18.61
N PRO A 541 -15.84 -10.75 -19.82
CA PRO A 541 -15.24 -11.62 -20.83
C PRO A 541 -13.89 -11.10 -21.33
N LYS A 542 -13.00 -12.02 -21.77
CA LYS A 542 -11.67 -11.66 -22.29
C LYS A 542 -11.74 -10.65 -23.44
N GLU A 543 -12.71 -10.79 -24.32
CA GLU A 543 -12.95 -9.88 -25.45
C GLU A 543 -13.24 -8.46 -24.96
N LYS A 544 -14.02 -8.33 -23.88
CA LYS A 544 -14.31 -7.03 -23.27
C LYS A 544 -13.08 -6.47 -22.56
N MET A 545 -12.31 -7.31 -21.86
CA MET A 545 -11.04 -6.90 -21.26
C MET A 545 -10.08 -6.33 -22.31
N ALA A 546 -9.94 -7.00 -23.45
CA ALA A 546 -9.11 -6.56 -24.58
C ALA A 546 -9.58 -5.21 -25.14
N GLN A 547 -10.91 -5.00 -25.26
CA GLN A 547 -11.49 -3.75 -25.78
C GLN A 547 -11.21 -2.54 -24.89
N VAL A 548 -11.22 -2.71 -23.56
CA VAL A 548 -11.08 -1.63 -22.59
C VAL A 548 -9.64 -1.48 -22.06
N CYS A 549 -8.72 -2.35 -22.53
CA CYS A 549 -7.32 -2.28 -22.17
C CYS A 549 -6.74 -0.92 -22.55
N MET A 550 -6.11 -0.23 -21.59
CA MET A 550 -5.51 1.11 -21.73
C MET A 550 -6.51 2.23 -22.09
N GLU A 551 -7.82 1.99 -22.02
CA GLU A 551 -8.88 2.97 -22.40
C GLU A 551 -8.76 4.28 -21.61
N ASN A 552 -8.38 4.24 -20.33
CA ASN A 552 -8.22 5.44 -19.52
C ASN A 552 -6.91 6.19 -19.79
N TYR A 553 -5.91 5.51 -20.39
CA TYR A 553 -4.67 6.13 -20.83
C TYR A 553 -4.82 6.73 -22.24
N ASP A 554 -5.27 5.93 -23.19
CA ASP A 554 -5.47 6.35 -24.57
C ASP A 554 -6.61 5.55 -25.24
N ALA A 555 -7.67 6.21 -25.64
CA ALA A 555 -8.80 5.58 -26.33
C ALA A 555 -8.42 4.94 -27.68
N GLU A 556 -7.34 5.43 -28.32
CA GLU A 556 -6.82 4.89 -29.59
C GLU A 556 -5.96 3.64 -29.43
N PHE A 557 -5.51 3.32 -28.19
CA PHE A 557 -4.69 2.15 -27.93
C PHE A 557 -5.29 0.88 -28.54
N ARG A 558 -6.59 0.69 -28.41
CA ARG A 558 -7.31 -0.48 -28.91
C ARG A 558 -7.17 -0.70 -30.42
N THR A 559 -7.00 0.36 -31.21
CA THR A 559 -6.89 0.32 -32.67
C THR A 559 -5.44 0.34 -33.14
N LYS A 560 -4.53 0.98 -32.38
CA LYS A 560 -3.11 1.10 -32.73
C LYS A 560 -2.28 -0.13 -32.35
N VAL A 561 -2.71 -0.89 -31.34
CA VAL A 561 -1.97 -2.04 -30.81
C VAL A 561 -2.58 -3.35 -31.29
N HIS A 562 -1.74 -4.24 -31.81
CA HIS A 562 -2.13 -5.54 -32.35
C HIS A 562 -1.62 -6.69 -31.49
N PRO A 563 -2.23 -7.88 -31.56
CA PRO A 563 -1.68 -9.09 -30.94
C PRO A 563 -0.25 -9.35 -31.39
N GLY A 564 0.63 -9.67 -30.45
CA GLY A 564 2.06 -9.90 -30.71
C GLY A 564 2.92 -8.64 -30.64
N ASP A 565 2.34 -7.44 -30.56
CA ASP A 565 3.12 -6.23 -30.29
C ASP A 565 3.70 -6.24 -28.86
N ILE A 566 4.79 -5.50 -28.67
CA ILE A 566 5.44 -5.32 -27.37
C ILE A 566 5.17 -3.88 -26.90
N VAL A 567 4.46 -3.75 -25.79
CA VAL A 567 4.19 -2.43 -25.19
C VAL A 567 5.45 -1.92 -24.50
N VAL A 568 5.84 -0.68 -24.81
CA VAL A 568 6.95 0.01 -24.17
C VAL A 568 6.43 1.23 -23.43
N SER A 569 6.80 1.39 -22.16
CA SER A 569 6.36 2.51 -21.34
C SER A 569 7.52 3.18 -20.60
N GLY A 570 7.27 4.34 -20.01
CA GLY A 570 8.24 5.05 -19.19
C GLY A 570 8.59 4.32 -17.89
N PHE A 571 8.72 5.06 -16.80
CA PHE A 571 9.06 4.50 -15.49
C PHE A 571 7.81 4.23 -14.65
N ASN A 572 7.93 3.26 -13.71
CA ASN A 572 6.90 2.93 -12.74
C ASN A 572 5.54 2.52 -13.37
N PHE A 573 5.61 1.71 -14.42
CA PHE A 573 4.42 1.20 -15.09
C PHE A 573 3.62 0.25 -14.19
N GLY A 574 2.31 0.41 -14.15
CA GLY A 574 1.42 -0.42 -13.34
C GLY A 574 1.40 -0.06 -11.85
N THR A 575 1.80 1.16 -11.48
CA THR A 575 1.70 1.64 -10.09
C THR A 575 0.24 1.70 -9.60
N GLY A 576 0.02 1.81 -8.30
CA GLY A 576 -1.29 2.02 -7.68
C GLY A 576 -1.90 0.76 -7.08
N SER A 577 -3.13 0.42 -7.45
CA SER A 577 -3.91 -0.63 -6.79
C SER A 577 -3.54 -2.06 -7.24
N SER A 578 -3.91 -3.06 -6.43
CA SER A 578 -3.63 -4.49 -6.67
C SER A 578 -4.54 -5.15 -7.74
N ARG A 579 -4.87 -4.42 -8.82
CA ARG A 579 -5.73 -4.93 -9.91
C ARG A 579 -5.00 -5.97 -10.74
N GLU A 580 -5.33 -7.21 -10.54
CA GLU A 580 -4.86 -8.32 -11.37
C GLU A 580 -5.28 -8.16 -12.83
N GLN A 581 -6.47 -7.58 -13.04
CA GLN A 581 -7.02 -7.33 -14.37
C GLN A 581 -6.14 -6.41 -15.23
N ALA A 582 -5.25 -5.61 -14.63
CA ALA A 582 -4.29 -4.82 -15.42
C ALA A 582 -3.34 -5.72 -16.22
N ALA A 583 -2.85 -6.82 -15.64
CA ALA A 583 -2.02 -7.80 -16.35
C ALA A 583 -2.85 -8.65 -17.32
N THR A 584 -4.01 -9.16 -16.87
CA THR A 584 -4.84 -10.05 -17.72
C THR A 584 -5.50 -9.34 -18.89
N ALA A 585 -5.74 -8.01 -18.82
CA ALA A 585 -6.26 -7.23 -19.95
C ALA A 585 -5.22 -7.06 -21.07
N LEU A 586 -3.94 -6.87 -20.71
CA LEU A 586 -2.83 -6.86 -21.68
C LEU A 586 -2.71 -8.22 -22.37
N LEU A 587 -2.75 -9.32 -21.60
CA LEU A 587 -2.78 -10.68 -22.18
C LEU A 587 -4.00 -10.91 -23.07
N ALA A 588 -5.18 -10.46 -22.65
CA ALA A 588 -6.40 -10.56 -23.45
C ALA A 588 -6.29 -9.78 -24.78
N LYS A 589 -5.55 -8.66 -24.77
CA LYS A 589 -5.23 -7.88 -25.97
C LYS A 589 -4.20 -8.58 -26.89
N GLY A 590 -3.58 -9.66 -26.43
CA GLY A 590 -2.53 -10.38 -27.16
C GLY A 590 -1.12 -9.81 -26.92
N ILE A 591 -0.92 -9.02 -25.86
CA ILE A 591 0.37 -8.51 -25.43
C ILE A 591 0.97 -9.50 -24.44
N ASN A 592 2.06 -10.17 -24.81
CA ASN A 592 2.72 -11.16 -23.97
C ASN A 592 3.98 -10.63 -23.28
N LEU A 593 4.47 -9.46 -23.71
CA LEU A 593 5.66 -8.82 -23.16
C LEU A 593 5.43 -7.32 -23.03
N VAL A 594 5.75 -6.79 -21.86
CA VAL A 594 5.82 -5.34 -21.61
C VAL A 594 7.25 -4.96 -21.26
N VAL A 595 7.75 -3.88 -21.86
CA VAL A 595 9.05 -3.29 -21.55
C VAL A 595 8.85 -1.94 -20.91
N SER A 596 9.56 -1.65 -19.82
CA SER A 596 9.44 -0.38 -19.12
C SER A 596 10.79 0.03 -18.53
N GLY A 597 10.89 1.28 -18.11
CA GLY A 597 12.04 1.76 -17.33
C GLY A 597 12.07 1.13 -15.93
N SER A 598 10.88 0.95 -15.32
CA SER A 598 10.65 0.21 -14.07
C SER A 598 9.16 -0.13 -13.94
N PHE A 599 8.82 -1.06 -13.06
CA PHE A 599 7.44 -1.50 -12.82
C PHE A 599 7.00 -1.25 -11.37
N GLY A 600 5.71 -0.98 -11.19
CA GLY A 600 5.09 -1.05 -9.88
C GLY A 600 5.10 -2.51 -9.38
N ASN A 601 5.53 -2.74 -8.14
CA ASN A 601 5.73 -4.10 -7.60
C ASN A 601 4.49 -4.98 -7.69
N ILE A 602 3.31 -4.45 -7.33
CA ILE A 602 2.04 -5.20 -7.38
C ILE A 602 1.68 -5.59 -8.82
N PHE A 603 1.95 -4.72 -9.80
CA PHE A 603 1.75 -5.05 -11.20
C PHE A 603 2.74 -6.14 -11.66
N SER A 604 4.03 -6.00 -11.31
CA SER A 604 5.04 -7.01 -11.58
C SER A 604 4.64 -8.38 -10.99
N ARG A 605 4.14 -8.37 -9.75
CA ARG A 605 3.64 -9.59 -9.10
C ARG A 605 2.43 -10.20 -9.82
N ASN A 606 1.45 -9.40 -10.21
CA ASN A 606 0.32 -9.85 -11.02
C ASN A 606 0.76 -10.37 -12.38
N SER A 607 1.75 -9.74 -13.00
CA SER A 607 2.31 -10.15 -14.29
C SER A 607 2.94 -11.53 -14.20
N ILE A 608 3.80 -11.77 -13.22
CA ILE A 608 4.42 -13.08 -12.97
C ILE A 608 3.34 -14.15 -12.72
N ASN A 609 2.37 -13.86 -11.86
CA ASN A 609 1.33 -14.83 -11.51
C ASN A 609 0.37 -15.17 -12.67
N ASN A 610 0.32 -14.33 -13.71
CA ASN A 610 -0.54 -14.54 -14.88
C ASN A 610 0.27 -14.80 -16.15
N ALA A 611 1.58 -15.03 -16.05
CA ALA A 611 2.49 -15.28 -17.18
C ALA A 611 2.54 -14.12 -18.21
N LEU A 612 2.30 -12.88 -17.78
CA LEU A 612 2.65 -11.69 -18.55
C LEU A 612 4.12 -11.36 -18.28
N LEU A 613 4.93 -11.38 -19.32
CA LEU A 613 6.35 -11.10 -19.19
C LEU A 613 6.63 -9.60 -19.06
N THR A 614 7.60 -9.25 -18.25
CA THR A 614 8.03 -7.87 -18.02
C THR A 614 9.54 -7.77 -18.09
N LEU A 615 10.06 -6.75 -18.79
CA LEU A 615 11.48 -6.45 -18.85
C LEU A 615 11.75 -4.98 -18.50
N GLU A 616 12.71 -4.75 -17.61
CA GLU A 616 13.19 -3.41 -17.31
C GLU A 616 14.39 -3.08 -18.17
N ILE A 617 14.22 -2.11 -19.09
CA ILE A 617 15.27 -1.64 -19.99
C ILE A 617 15.29 -0.12 -20.04
N PRO A 618 15.77 0.57 -18.97
CA PRO A 618 15.78 2.04 -18.90
C PRO A 618 16.51 2.72 -20.07
N ALA A 619 17.57 2.07 -20.56
CA ALA A 619 18.34 2.58 -21.70
C ALA A 619 17.52 2.62 -23.01
N LEU A 620 16.62 1.67 -23.23
CA LEU A 620 15.71 1.69 -24.39
C LEU A 620 14.72 2.84 -24.29
N ILE A 621 14.17 3.08 -23.09
CA ILE A 621 13.23 4.19 -22.86
C ILE A 621 13.91 5.53 -23.16
N LYS A 622 15.13 5.72 -22.65
CA LYS A 622 15.92 6.94 -22.94
C LYS A 622 16.13 7.11 -24.44
N LYS A 623 16.53 6.08 -25.15
CA LYS A 623 16.79 6.11 -26.61
C LYS A 623 15.53 6.44 -27.40
N LEU A 624 14.36 5.88 -27.02
CA LEU A 624 13.08 6.19 -27.67
C LEU A 624 12.64 7.63 -27.40
N ARG A 625 12.83 8.14 -26.18
CA ARG A 625 12.55 9.53 -25.84
C ARG A 625 13.43 10.51 -26.62
N GLU A 626 14.71 10.21 -26.76
CA GLU A 626 15.64 11.00 -27.60
C GLU A 626 15.21 11.00 -29.08
N LYS A 627 14.83 9.83 -29.62
CA LYS A 627 14.34 9.70 -31.01
C LYS A 627 13.12 10.57 -31.30
N TYR A 628 12.16 10.60 -30.36
CA TYR A 628 10.90 11.32 -30.55
C TYR A 628 10.87 12.69 -29.90
N GLN A 629 12.01 13.21 -29.46
CA GLN A 629 12.14 14.57 -28.94
C GLN A 629 11.73 15.57 -30.02
N GLY A 630 10.71 16.41 -29.70
CA GLY A 630 10.16 17.39 -30.65
C GLY A 630 9.16 16.84 -31.68
N ALA A 631 8.90 15.54 -31.70
CA ALA A 631 7.82 14.98 -32.52
C ALA A 631 6.42 15.35 -31.94
N PRO A 632 5.35 15.35 -32.76
CA PRO A 632 3.99 15.54 -32.26
C PRO A 632 3.69 14.57 -31.12
N LYS A 633 3.05 15.04 -30.06
CA LYS A 633 2.72 14.24 -28.90
C LYS A 633 1.63 13.23 -29.26
N GLU A 634 1.96 11.95 -29.22
CA GLU A 634 1.03 10.83 -29.33
C GLU A 634 1.09 10.03 -28.03
N LEU A 635 -0.06 9.67 -27.47
CA LEU A 635 -0.11 8.83 -26.27
C LEU A 635 0.33 7.39 -26.57
N THR A 636 -0.09 6.84 -27.71
CA THR A 636 0.28 5.53 -28.22
C THR A 636 0.90 5.65 -29.59
N ARG A 637 2.16 5.27 -29.77
CA ARG A 637 2.93 5.40 -31.01
C ARG A 637 3.52 4.06 -31.45
N ARG A 638 3.24 3.66 -32.67
CA ARG A 638 3.99 2.57 -33.32
C ARG A 638 5.37 3.09 -33.74
N THR A 639 6.43 2.40 -33.32
CA THR A 639 7.79 2.92 -33.51
C THR A 639 8.44 2.45 -34.81
N GLY A 640 7.94 1.37 -35.41
CA GLY A 640 8.60 0.65 -36.49
C GLY A 640 9.85 -0.12 -36.07
N TRP A 641 10.20 -0.07 -34.77
CA TRP A 641 11.31 -0.84 -34.22
C TRP A 641 10.82 -2.20 -33.74
N PHE A 642 11.65 -3.22 -33.86
CA PHE A 642 11.34 -4.58 -33.44
C PHE A 642 12.28 -5.01 -32.32
N LEU A 643 11.73 -5.66 -31.30
CA LEU A 643 12.51 -6.30 -30.24
C LEU A 643 12.44 -7.82 -30.42
N LYS A 644 13.59 -8.46 -30.26
CA LYS A 644 13.74 -9.89 -30.14
C LYS A 644 14.44 -10.22 -28.83
N TRP A 645 13.80 -11.03 -28.00
CA TRP A 645 14.37 -11.56 -26.76
C TRP A 645 14.64 -13.05 -26.91
N ASP A 646 15.92 -13.42 -26.94
CA ASP A 646 16.37 -14.80 -26.80
C ASP A 646 16.46 -15.14 -25.31
N VAL A 647 15.59 -16.03 -24.86
CA VAL A 647 15.48 -16.39 -23.43
C VAL A 647 16.66 -17.27 -23.02
N ALA A 648 17.10 -18.20 -23.89
CA ALA A 648 18.19 -19.13 -23.59
C ALA A 648 19.52 -18.40 -23.39
N ASP A 649 19.78 -17.42 -24.26
CA ASP A 649 21.00 -16.62 -24.21
C ASP A 649 20.87 -15.37 -23.33
N ALA A 650 19.70 -15.16 -22.69
CA ALA A 650 19.36 -13.96 -21.90
C ALA A 650 19.68 -12.65 -22.66
N LYS A 651 19.41 -12.62 -23.96
CA LYS A 651 19.82 -11.55 -24.87
C LYS A 651 18.64 -10.86 -25.50
N VAL A 652 18.62 -9.53 -25.40
CA VAL A 652 17.63 -8.68 -26.07
C VAL A 652 18.31 -7.89 -27.20
N VAL A 653 17.73 -7.96 -28.39
CA VAL A 653 18.17 -7.22 -29.58
C VAL A 653 17.03 -6.33 -30.05
N VAL A 654 17.29 -5.05 -30.26
CA VAL A 654 16.35 -4.10 -30.86
C VAL A 654 16.86 -3.70 -32.24
N THR A 655 16.01 -3.86 -33.25
CA THR A 655 16.26 -3.49 -34.63
C THR A 655 15.43 -2.27 -34.98
N GLU A 656 16.08 -1.27 -35.56
CA GLU A 656 15.48 0.00 -35.99
C GLU A 656 14.93 -0.11 -37.41
#